data_e18d963692bc80fe4b934187e646c32e
#
_entry.id   e18d963692bc80fe4b934187e646c32e
#
_cell.length_a   1.000
_cell.length_b   1.000
_cell.length_c   1.000
_cell.angle_alpha   90.00
_cell.angle_beta   90.00
_cell.angle_gamma   90.00
#
_symmetry.space_group_name_H-M   'P 1'
#
loop_
_entity.id
_entity.type
_entity.pdbx_description
1 polymer ?
#
loop_
_entity_poly.entity_id
_entity_poly.type
_entity_poly.pdbx_seq_one_letter_code
_entity_poly.pdbx_strand_id
1 'polypeptide(L)'
;MKAKIAHRIRGRCRFATPYSFNQKEYGALKYELESFDGVISVDINSLNGSIVVEYKEEILPNICKYILDLDLKAINDSDICPTMIENQGGIFEIVRDAFYKRFAFKLFLPLPVRNVMTLIRSFKYIKSGVKSIIKGNLNVDVLDASAISISLLTNEFKAASSIMFLLNLGEKLEEYTLKKSKDDLAKSLELNIDKVFVIDGDKRVLKSLRDVNVSDVVDCKMGSTIPVDGIVIGGEGFVNQSSFTGESMPVHKTYGKTVFAGTVLEEGNLYIKTTKKHNESRINNIIALIEDSERNKSLSQRKAETRADSLVKYSFIGAALAYIFTGSLIKAKAFLMVDFSCALKLTIPIAVMKAMSQATENGTLVKGGRYMESLAHAHTIVFDKTGTLTKSQPCVEKIITFDNYDENECLRIAACLEEHFPHSIANAVVEEAKKRGLVHDEMHTEPKYIVAHGIASTINGQKALIGSHHFIFEDEKVPITDEKEKIIDDLKENHSLLFLSIGNSLIGVICISDPIREDAKLTIKKLRGLGYKKIVMLTGDAENAARNVAEELDLDYYKSQVLPEDKADFVEKEKAKGRIVVLIGDGINDSVALSSADVGISMKKGADIAKEISDISIGSDDLESIVDIVKISKGLEKRIAKDYREIISFNSLLIILGFFGLISNTSSAFLHNSSTVLNALNNMKRY
;
A
#
# COMPACT_ATOMS: atom_id res chain seq x y z
N MET A 1 -38.21 -14.32 -21.07
CA MET A 1 -37.26 -15.38 -21.49
C MET A 1 -37.87 -16.77 -21.25
N LYS A 2 -37.69 -17.77 -22.13
CA LYS A 2 -38.19 -19.14 -21.87
C LYS A 2 -37.13 -19.95 -21.09
N ALA A 3 -37.01 -19.71 -19.79
CA ALA A 3 -36.18 -20.49 -18.89
C ALA A 3 -36.94 -21.68 -18.33
N LYS A 4 -36.23 -22.80 -18.07
CA LYS A 4 -36.80 -23.98 -17.39
C LYS A 4 -35.88 -24.38 -16.24
N ILE A 5 -36.48 -24.84 -15.13
CA ILE A 5 -35.71 -25.46 -14.06
C ILE A 5 -35.18 -26.79 -14.55
N ALA A 6 -33.87 -26.90 -14.69
CA ALA A 6 -33.21 -28.12 -15.17
C ALA A 6 -32.87 -29.08 -14.03
N HIS A 7 -32.53 -28.57 -12.85
CA HIS A 7 -32.20 -29.35 -11.68
C HIS A 7 -32.39 -28.54 -10.41
N ARG A 8 -32.89 -29.13 -9.34
CA ARG A 8 -33.10 -28.49 -8.04
C ARG A 8 -32.69 -29.43 -6.92
N ILE A 9 -31.86 -28.92 -6.03
CA ILE A 9 -31.54 -29.52 -4.75
C ILE A 9 -31.72 -28.46 -3.65
N ARG A 10 -31.73 -28.86 -2.40
CA ARG A 10 -31.87 -27.93 -1.28
C ARG A 10 -30.74 -26.89 -1.30
N GLY A 11 -31.08 -25.61 -1.36
CA GLY A 11 -30.12 -24.49 -1.39
C GLY A 11 -29.46 -24.24 -2.76
N ARG A 12 -29.79 -25.01 -3.83
CA ARG A 12 -29.20 -24.79 -5.17
C ARG A 12 -30.18 -25.13 -6.27
N CYS A 13 -30.34 -24.22 -7.24
CA CYS A 13 -31.20 -24.41 -8.40
C CYS A 13 -30.45 -24.11 -9.68
N ARG A 14 -30.65 -24.97 -10.68
CA ARG A 14 -30.09 -24.78 -12.06
C ARG A 14 -31.22 -24.50 -13.01
N PHE A 15 -31.16 -23.39 -13.71
CA PHE A 15 -32.03 -23.01 -14.80
C PHE A 15 -31.32 -23.24 -16.14
N ALA A 16 -32.04 -23.76 -17.13
CA ALA A 16 -31.58 -23.88 -18.50
C ALA A 16 -32.36 -22.91 -19.37
N THR A 17 -31.69 -22.14 -20.19
CA THR A 17 -32.27 -21.24 -21.16
C THR A 17 -31.79 -21.60 -22.57
N PRO A 18 -32.62 -21.38 -23.63
CA PRO A 18 -32.20 -21.64 -25.00
C PRO A 18 -31.32 -20.52 -25.58
N TYR A 19 -30.92 -19.54 -24.76
CA TYR A 19 -30.17 -18.36 -25.18
C TYR A 19 -28.72 -18.45 -24.75
N SER A 20 -27.80 -17.99 -25.59
CA SER A 20 -26.44 -17.66 -25.22
C SER A 20 -26.40 -16.19 -24.81
N PHE A 21 -25.84 -15.89 -23.66
CA PHE A 21 -25.73 -14.52 -23.15
C PHE A 21 -24.48 -13.86 -23.72
N ASN A 22 -24.63 -12.62 -24.22
CA ASN A 22 -23.48 -11.78 -24.48
C ASN A 22 -22.85 -11.28 -23.16
N GLN A 23 -21.69 -10.68 -23.23
CA GLN A 23 -20.91 -10.29 -22.04
C GLN A 23 -21.62 -9.21 -21.19
N LYS A 24 -22.41 -8.32 -21.83
CA LYS A 24 -23.18 -7.30 -21.16
C LYS A 24 -24.39 -7.93 -20.43
N GLU A 25 -25.10 -8.82 -21.11
CA GLU A 25 -26.25 -9.57 -20.56
C GLU A 25 -25.82 -10.50 -19.40
N TYR A 26 -24.67 -11.18 -19.54
CA TYR A 26 -24.09 -12.01 -18.49
C TYR A 26 -23.83 -11.19 -17.22
N GLY A 27 -23.16 -10.03 -17.38
CA GLY A 27 -22.80 -9.17 -16.26
C GLY A 27 -24.01 -8.59 -15.53
N ALA A 28 -24.97 -8.07 -16.29
CA ALA A 28 -26.18 -7.50 -15.73
C ALA A 28 -27.03 -8.55 -15.02
N LEU A 29 -27.22 -9.71 -15.63
CA LEU A 29 -28.00 -10.81 -15.08
C LEU A 29 -27.38 -11.39 -13.79
N LYS A 30 -26.05 -11.55 -13.77
CA LYS A 30 -25.33 -12.00 -12.59
C LYS A 30 -25.47 -10.99 -11.46
N TYR A 31 -25.26 -9.72 -11.76
CA TYR A 31 -25.38 -8.62 -10.80
C TYR A 31 -26.80 -8.54 -10.18
N GLU A 32 -27.85 -8.62 -11.01
CA GLU A 32 -29.23 -8.57 -10.51
C GLU A 32 -29.58 -9.79 -9.66
N LEU A 33 -29.17 -11.00 -10.06
CA LEU A 33 -29.41 -12.20 -9.29
C LEU A 33 -28.65 -12.23 -7.96
N GLU A 34 -27.40 -11.76 -7.94
CA GLU A 34 -26.62 -11.63 -6.71
C GLU A 34 -27.16 -10.53 -5.78
N SER A 35 -27.99 -9.61 -6.31
CA SER A 35 -28.61 -8.53 -5.53
C SER A 35 -29.80 -8.98 -4.67
N PHE A 36 -30.34 -10.19 -4.89
CA PHE A 36 -31.42 -10.72 -4.05
C PHE A 36 -30.87 -11.12 -2.67
N ASP A 37 -31.49 -10.56 -1.62
CA ASP A 37 -31.11 -10.89 -0.25
C ASP A 37 -31.35 -12.39 0.02
N GLY A 38 -30.27 -13.13 0.34
CA GLY A 38 -30.28 -14.58 0.56
C GLY A 38 -29.76 -15.41 -0.63
N VAL A 39 -29.38 -14.81 -1.76
CA VAL A 39 -28.55 -15.47 -2.77
C VAL A 39 -27.12 -15.55 -2.26
N ILE A 40 -26.51 -16.73 -2.33
CA ILE A 40 -25.15 -17.00 -1.85
C ILE A 40 -24.15 -16.88 -2.99
N SER A 41 -24.47 -17.49 -4.15
CA SER A 41 -23.62 -17.41 -5.34
C SER A 41 -24.44 -17.61 -6.62
N VAL A 42 -23.99 -17.00 -7.72
CA VAL A 42 -24.59 -17.16 -9.05
C VAL A 42 -23.49 -17.52 -10.05
N ASP A 43 -23.68 -18.63 -10.75
CA ASP A 43 -22.83 -19.08 -11.82
C ASP A 43 -23.64 -19.18 -13.13
N ILE A 44 -23.19 -18.44 -14.16
CA ILE A 44 -23.89 -18.38 -15.45
C ILE A 44 -22.92 -18.84 -16.55
N ASN A 45 -23.31 -19.89 -17.26
CA ASN A 45 -22.56 -20.30 -18.44
C ASN A 45 -23.13 -19.59 -19.67
N SER A 46 -22.38 -18.63 -20.19
CA SER A 46 -22.77 -17.76 -21.30
C SER A 46 -22.98 -18.52 -22.63
N LEU A 47 -22.30 -19.67 -22.83
CA LEU A 47 -22.36 -20.44 -24.06
C LEU A 47 -23.60 -21.33 -24.17
N ASN A 48 -23.99 -21.97 -23.07
CA ASN A 48 -25.10 -22.92 -23.06
C ASN A 48 -26.35 -22.39 -22.35
N GLY A 49 -26.33 -21.14 -21.89
CA GLY A 49 -27.47 -20.49 -21.24
C GLY A 49 -27.85 -21.07 -19.88
N SER A 50 -26.95 -21.80 -19.22
CA SER A 50 -27.21 -22.38 -17.89
C SER A 50 -26.95 -21.37 -16.80
N ILE A 51 -27.93 -21.16 -15.92
CA ILE A 51 -27.84 -20.29 -14.72
C ILE A 51 -27.96 -21.19 -13.51
N VAL A 52 -26.96 -21.16 -12.63
CA VAL A 52 -26.94 -21.88 -11.35
C VAL A 52 -26.96 -20.85 -10.23
N VAL A 53 -27.91 -20.96 -9.33
CA VAL A 53 -28.08 -20.07 -8.18
C VAL A 53 -28.02 -20.88 -6.91
N GLU A 54 -27.13 -20.51 -6.00
CA GLU A 54 -27.08 -21.02 -4.63
C GLU A 54 -27.75 -19.99 -3.70
N TYR A 55 -28.69 -20.45 -2.86
CA TYR A 55 -29.57 -19.56 -2.13
C TYR A 55 -30.03 -20.15 -0.78
N LYS A 56 -30.53 -19.29 0.11
CA LYS A 56 -31.25 -19.68 1.31
C LYS A 56 -32.71 -20.02 0.93
N GLU A 57 -33.27 -21.10 1.47
CA GLU A 57 -34.53 -21.73 1.00
C GLU A 57 -35.75 -20.78 0.86
N GLU A 58 -35.80 -19.72 1.62
CA GLU A 58 -36.95 -18.78 1.67
C GLU A 58 -37.10 -17.93 0.39
N ILE A 59 -36.06 -17.80 -0.45
CA ILE A 59 -35.99 -16.87 -1.58
C ILE A 59 -36.26 -17.50 -2.96
N LEU A 60 -36.27 -18.82 -3.04
CA LEU A 60 -36.47 -19.53 -4.31
C LEU A 60 -37.67 -19.06 -5.14
N PRO A 61 -38.85 -18.75 -4.58
CA PRO A 61 -39.98 -18.27 -5.37
C PRO A 61 -39.69 -16.96 -6.09
N ASN A 62 -38.95 -16.04 -5.46
CA ASN A 62 -38.60 -14.75 -6.03
C ASN A 62 -37.59 -14.90 -7.15
N ILE A 63 -36.58 -15.74 -6.96
CA ILE A 63 -35.56 -16.06 -8.00
C ILE A 63 -36.23 -16.72 -9.21
N CYS A 64 -37.12 -17.70 -8.98
CA CYS A 64 -37.86 -18.35 -10.04
C CYS A 64 -38.72 -17.37 -10.82
N LYS A 65 -39.47 -16.50 -10.15
CA LYS A 65 -40.30 -15.48 -10.77
C LYS A 65 -39.44 -14.54 -11.62
N TYR A 66 -38.34 -14.04 -11.07
CA TYR A 66 -37.43 -13.14 -11.76
C TYR A 66 -36.86 -13.79 -13.05
N ILE A 67 -36.30 -15.01 -12.95
CA ILE A 67 -35.67 -15.69 -14.11
C ILE A 67 -36.69 -16.09 -15.18
N LEU A 68 -37.91 -16.47 -14.79
CA LEU A 68 -38.96 -16.86 -15.73
C LEU A 68 -39.59 -15.66 -16.45
N ASP A 69 -39.69 -14.51 -15.78
CA ASP A 69 -40.28 -13.28 -16.32
C ASP A 69 -39.23 -12.36 -16.96
N LEU A 70 -37.99 -12.79 -17.05
CA LEU A 70 -36.84 -11.96 -17.50
C LEU A 70 -37.00 -11.48 -18.95
N ASP A 71 -36.98 -10.17 -19.16
CA ASP A 71 -36.91 -9.56 -20.49
C ASP A 71 -35.48 -9.11 -20.84
N LEU A 72 -34.82 -9.84 -21.74
CA LEU A 72 -33.46 -9.54 -22.18
C LEU A 72 -33.32 -8.16 -22.85
N LYS A 73 -34.41 -7.59 -23.40
CA LYS A 73 -34.39 -6.24 -23.96
C LYS A 73 -34.30 -5.19 -22.87
N ALA A 74 -35.01 -5.37 -21.76
CA ALA A 74 -34.95 -4.47 -20.64
C ALA A 74 -33.56 -4.45 -19.97
N ILE A 75 -32.85 -5.59 -19.99
CA ILE A 75 -31.46 -5.66 -19.51
C ILE A 75 -30.48 -4.92 -20.44
N ASN A 76 -30.70 -4.99 -21.75
CA ASN A 76 -29.85 -4.29 -22.71
C ASN A 76 -30.08 -2.76 -22.71
N ASP A 77 -31.27 -2.31 -22.38
CA ASP A 77 -31.65 -0.89 -22.28
C ASP A 77 -31.38 -0.28 -20.89
N SER A 78 -31.09 -1.12 -19.90
CA SER A 78 -30.72 -0.61 -18.57
C SER A 78 -29.30 -0.02 -18.62
N ASP A 79 -29.14 1.21 -18.14
CA ASP A 79 -27.86 1.91 -17.94
C ASP A 79 -27.03 1.27 -16.77
N ILE A 80 -27.18 -0.02 -16.55
CA ILE A 80 -26.32 -0.77 -15.65
C ILE A 80 -24.94 -0.80 -16.26
N CYS A 81 -24.10 0.09 -15.78
CA CYS A 81 -22.79 0.38 -16.33
C CYS A 81 -21.91 -0.88 -16.34
N PRO A 82 -21.44 -1.33 -17.53
CA PRO A 82 -20.68 -2.58 -17.67
C PRO A 82 -19.23 -2.51 -17.16
N THR A 83 -18.84 -1.44 -16.46
CA THR A 83 -17.45 -1.21 -16.06
C THR A 83 -16.93 -2.17 -14.97
N MET A 84 -17.76 -3.04 -14.40
CA MET A 84 -17.34 -4.00 -13.37
C MET A 84 -17.12 -5.43 -13.83
N ILE A 85 -17.40 -5.78 -15.08
CA ILE A 85 -17.17 -7.16 -15.55
C ILE A 85 -16.55 -7.13 -16.95
N GLU A 86 -15.41 -6.52 -17.09
CA GLU A 86 -14.41 -7.10 -17.95
C GLU A 86 -13.74 -8.23 -17.15
N ASN A 87 -14.39 -9.37 -17.07
CA ASN A 87 -13.68 -10.64 -17.05
C ASN A 87 -12.92 -10.69 -18.38
N GLN A 88 -11.79 -10.00 -18.45
CA GLN A 88 -10.84 -10.22 -19.52
C GLN A 88 -10.48 -11.67 -19.39
N GLY A 89 -10.91 -12.46 -20.34
CA GLY A 89 -10.57 -13.87 -20.43
C GLY A 89 -9.08 -14.01 -20.19
N GLY A 90 -8.69 -15.02 -19.42
CA GLY A 90 -7.31 -15.16 -19.00
C GLY A 90 -6.34 -15.11 -20.18
N ILE A 91 -5.06 -14.96 -19.94
CA ILE A 91 -3.99 -14.99 -20.97
C ILE A 91 -4.26 -16.04 -22.05
N PHE A 92 -4.79 -17.19 -21.63
CA PHE A 92 -5.18 -18.28 -22.55
C PHE A 92 -6.25 -17.87 -23.55
N GLU A 93 -7.24 -17.08 -23.18
CA GLU A 93 -8.30 -16.63 -24.10
C GLU A 93 -7.77 -15.62 -25.12
N ILE A 94 -6.93 -14.69 -24.69
CA ILE A 94 -6.28 -13.71 -25.58
C ILE A 94 -5.43 -14.45 -26.63
N VAL A 95 -4.65 -15.42 -26.19
CA VAL A 95 -3.82 -16.25 -27.07
C VAL A 95 -4.70 -17.07 -28.00
N ARG A 96 -5.70 -17.79 -27.47
CA ARG A 96 -6.65 -18.61 -28.25
C ARG A 96 -7.33 -17.77 -29.33
N ASP A 97 -7.89 -16.61 -28.98
CA ASP A 97 -8.62 -15.75 -29.92
C ASP A 97 -7.70 -15.17 -31.01
N ALA A 98 -6.47 -14.79 -30.62
CA ALA A 98 -5.47 -14.36 -31.61
C ALA A 98 -5.13 -15.48 -32.62
N PHE A 99 -4.94 -16.70 -32.11
CA PHE A 99 -4.68 -17.87 -32.99
C PHE A 99 -5.89 -18.26 -33.84
N TYR A 100 -7.12 -18.22 -33.30
CA TYR A 100 -8.34 -18.46 -34.10
C TYR A 100 -8.49 -17.44 -35.22
N LYS A 101 -8.31 -16.14 -34.94
CA LYS A 101 -8.34 -15.09 -35.98
C LYS A 101 -7.27 -15.30 -37.04
N ARG A 102 -6.07 -15.72 -36.64
CA ARG A 102 -4.98 -16.02 -37.56
C ARG A 102 -5.27 -17.27 -38.41
N PHE A 103 -5.85 -18.31 -37.82
CA PHE A 103 -6.25 -19.54 -38.51
C PHE A 103 -7.35 -19.26 -39.53
N ALA A 104 -8.40 -18.55 -39.12
CA ALA A 104 -9.48 -18.13 -40.02
C ALA A 104 -8.96 -17.30 -41.19
N PHE A 105 -8.06 -16.32 -40.90
CA PHE A 105 -7.41 -15.52 -41.94
C PHE A 105 -6.62 -16.38 -42.93
N LYS A 106 -5.95 -17.44 -42.51
CA LYS A 106 -5.23 -18.37 -43.39
C LYS A 106 -6.15 -19.29 -44.19
N LEU A 107 -7.29 -19.69 -43.59
CA LEU A 107 -8.22 -20.66 -44.19
C LEU A 107 -9.12 -20.00 -45.24
N PHE A 108 -9.66 -18.83 -44.97
CA PHE A 108 -10.70 -18.21 -45.81
C PHE A 108 -10.17 -17.22 -46.86
N LEU A 109 -8.91 -16.77 -46.76
CA LEU A 109 -8.38 -15.77 -47.67
C LEU A 109 -7.35 -16.35 -48.63
N PRO A 110 -7.51 -16.12 -49.98
CA PRO A 110 -6.53 -16.50 -50.99
C PRO A 110 -5.17 -15.84 -50.79
N LEU A 111 -4.10 -16.46 -51.25
CA LEU A 111 -2.72 -15.98 -51.11
C LEU A 111 -2.50 -14.53 -51.56
N PRO A 112 -3.01 -14.08 -52.73
CA PRO A 112 -2.81 -12.70 -53.19
C PRO A 112 -3.43 -11.69 -52.24
N VAL A 113 -4.65 -11.96 -51.74
CA VAL A 113 -5.35 -11.09 -50.79
C VAL A 113 -4.61 -11.00 -49.46
N ARG A 114 -4.05 -12.11 -49.00
CA ARG A 114 -3.22 -12.13 -47.76
C ARG A 114 -1.97 -11.27 -47.92
N ASN A 115 -1.31 -11.30 -49.05
CA ASN A 115 -0.12 -10.50 -49.33
C ASN A 115 -0.46 -9.00 -49.34
N VAL A 116 -1.56 -8.60 -49.99
CA VAL A 116 -2.04 -7.22 -49.99
C VAL A 116 -2.41 -6.77 -48.59
N MET A 117 -3.13 -7.58 -47.82
CA MET A 117 -3.44 -7.26 -46.43
C MET A 117 -2.20 -7.17 -45.55
N THR A 118 -1.18 -7.98 -45.81
CA THR A 118 0.11 -7.89 -45.10
C THR A 118 0.80 -6.56 -45.37
N LEU A 119 0.79 -6.08 -46.63
CA LEU A 119 1.29 -4.76 -47.00
C LEU A 119 0.52 -3.63 -46.28
N ILE A 120 -0.82 -3.70 -46.31
CA ILE A 120 -1.63 -2.67 -45.60
C ILE A 120 -1.34 -2.63 -44.13
N ARG A 121 -1.26 -3.79 -43.48
CA ARG A 121 -0.95 -3.87 -42.01
C ARG A 121 0.46 -3.43 -41.68
N SER A 122 1.43 -3.63 -42.57
CA SER A 122 2.81 -3.20 -42.33
C SER A 122 2.96 -1.67 -42.25
N PHE A 123 2.04 -0.95 -42.89
CA PHE A 123 2.07 0.52 -42.88
C PHE A 123 2.03 1.14 -41.48
N LYS A 124 1.28 0.52 -40.53
CA LYS A 124 1.26 0.95 -39.10
C LYS A 124 2.67 0.96 -38.52
N TYR A 125 3.40 -0.16 -38.67
CA TYR A 125 4.72 -0.36 -38.10
C TYR A 125 5.79 0.50 -38.81
N ILE A 126 5.76 0.54 -40.13
CA ILE A 126 6.70 1.37 -40.92
C ILE A 126 6.52 2.85 -40.60
N LYS A 127 5.27 3.34 -40.48
CA LYS A 127 4.97 4.71 -40.10
C LYS A 127 5.50 5.05 -38.71
N SER A 128 5.37 4.14 -37.72
CA SER A 128 5.89 4.31 -36.36
C SER A 128 7.42 4.41 -36.38
N GLY A 129 8.10 3.51 -37.07
CA GLY A 129 9.56 3.53 -37.20
C GLY A 129 10.08 4.78 -37.89
N VAL A 130 9.47 5.21 -39.01
CA VAL A 130 9.84 6.46 -39.71
C VAL A 130 9.64 7.69 -38.79
N LYS A 131 8.53 7.73 -38.05
CA LYS A 131 8.27 8.81 -37.09
C LYS A 131 9.35 8.88 -35.99
N SER A 132 9.81 7.73 -35.51
CA SER A 132 10.88 7.62 -34.53
C SER A 132 12.23 8.08 -35.10
N ILE A 133 12.56 7.71 -36.34
CA ILE A 133 13.79 8.19 -37.03
C ILE A 133 13.77 9.72 -37.19
N ILE A 134 12.63 10.30 -37.61
CA ILE A 134 12.49 11.75 -37.81
C ILE A 134 12.71 12.50 -36.48
N LYS A 135 12.33 11.88 -35.35
CA LYS A 135 12.58 12.42 -33.99
C LYS A 135 14.03 12.19 -33.51
N GLY A 136 14.89 11.56 -34.30
CA GLY A 136 16.26 11.23 -33.91
C GLY A 136 16.39 10.06 -32.92
N ASN A 137 15.33 9.29 -32.71
CA ASN A 137 15.31 8.18 -31.74
C ASN A 137 15.47 6.85 -32.45
N LEU A 138 16.57 6.14 -32.18
CA LEU A 138 16.75 4.74 -32.55
C LEU A 138 16.19 3.84 -31.44
N ASN A 139 14.90 3.47 -31.57
CA ASN A 139 14.17 2.65 -30.62
C ASN A 139 13.65 1.35 -31.28
N VAL A 140 12.89 0.58 -30.53
CA VAL A 140 12.28 -0.69 -30.96
C VAL A 140 11.38 -0.52 -32.19
N ASP A 141 10.64 0.58 -32.29
CA ASP A 141 9.79 0.87 -33.47
C ASP A 141 10.58 0.88 -34.76
N VAL A 142 11.83 1.40 -34.72
CA VAL A 142 12.73 1.43 -35.87
C VAL A 142 13.22 0.01 -36.21
N LEU A 143 13.50 -0.79 -35.18
CA LEU A 143 13.94 -2.18 -35.33
C LEU A 143 12.84 -3.04 -35.97
N ASP A 144 11.63 -2.95 -35.45
CA ASP A 144 10.46 -3.67 -36.02
C ASP A 144 10.13 -3.25 -37.44
N ALA A 145 10.10 -1.94 -37.71
CA ALA A 145 9.89 -1.39 -39.02
C ALA A 145 10.93 -1.91 -40.01
N SER A 146 12.22 -1.96 -39.61
CA SER A 146 13.32 -2.45 -40.41
C SER A 146 13.19 -3.96 -40.74
N ALA A 147 12.86 -4.75 -39.72
CA ALA A 147 12.66 -6.18 -39.84
C ALA A 147 11.50 -6.54 -40.82
N ILE A 148 10.36 -5.81 -40.64
CA ILE A 148 9.19 -5.97 -41.51
C ILE A 148 9.53 -5.52 -42.94
N SER A 149 10.18 -4.35 -43.10
CA SER A 149 10.54 -3.81 -44.41
C SER A 149 11.49 -4.75 -45.17
N ILE A 150 12.54 -5.27 -44.54
CA ILE A 150 13.44 -6.26 -45.16
C ILE A 150 12.68 -7.51 -45.54
N SER A 151 11.74 -8.01 -44.73
CA SER A 151 10.93 -9.18 -45.05
C SER A 151 10.04 -8.97 -46.27
N LEU A 152 9.49 -7.77 -46.44
CA LEU A 152 8.71 -7.42 -47.63
C LEU A 152 9.57 -7.28 -48.89
N LEU A 153 10.76 -6.64 -48.78
CA LEU A 153 11.72 -6.47 -49.87
C LEU A 153 12.26 -7.82 -50.37
N THR A 154 12.38 -8.81 -49.48
CA THR A 154 12.82 -10.17 -49.83
C THR A 154 11.66 -11.07 -50.29
N ASN A 155 10.46 -10.53 -50.53
CA ASN A 155 9.23 -11.25 -50.88
C ASN A 155 8.79 -12.31 -49.85
N GLU A 156 9.27 -12.21 -48.61
CA GLU A 156 8.91 -13.11 -47.52
C GLU A 156 7.63 -12.66 -46.78
N PHE A 157 6.50 -12.48 -47.46
CA PHE A 157 5.23 -12.05 -46.90
C PHE A 157 4.76 -12.90 -45.72
N LYS A 158 5.05 -14.20 -45.72
CA LYS A 158 4.72 -15.11 -44.61
C LYS A 158 5.51 -14.74 -43.35
N ALA A 159 6.78 -14.38 -43.52
CA ALA A 159 7.63 -13.93 -42.40
C ALA A 159 7.15 -12.58 -41.86
N ALA A 160 6.95 -11.57 -42.73
CA ALA A 160 6.42 -10.27 -42.34
C ALA A 160 5.07 -10.38 -41.59
N SER A 161 4.13 -11.18 -42.10
CA SER A 161 2.84 -11.44 -41.46
C SER A 161 3.00 -12.12 -40.07
N SER A 162 3.98 -13.02 -39.92
CA SER A 162 4.24 -13.71 -38.68
C SER A 162 4.84 -12.78 -37.63
N ILE A 163 5.77 -11.90 -38.02
CA ILE A 163 6.36 -10.89 -37.18
C ILE A 163 5.27 -9.97 -36.66
N MET A 164 4.48 -9.35 -37.55
CA MET A 164 3.40 -8.44 -37.15
C MET A 164 2.35 -9.12 -36.26
N PHE A 165 2.07 -10.40 -36.47
CA PHE A 165 1.18 -11.16 -35.59
C PHE A 165 1.78 -11.30 -34.18
N LEU A 166 3.05 -11.66 -34.08
CA LEU A 166 3.73 -11.83 -32.79
C LEU A 166 3.87 -10.51 -32.04
N LEU A 167 4.19 -9.42 -32.74
CA LEU A 167 4.22 -8.09 -32.17
C LEU A 167 2.85 -7.68 -31.63
N ASN A 168 1.78 -7.85 -32.40
CA ASN A 168 0.43 -7.53 -31.96
C ASN A 168 -0.04 -8.41 -30.80
N LEU A 169 0.35 -9.68 -30.78
CA LEU A 169 0.08 -10.58 -29.65
C LEU A 169 0.86 -10.12 -28.40
N GLY A 170 2.13 -9.75 -28.57
CA GLY A 170 2.97 -9.20 -27.50
C GLY A 170 2.36 -7.93 -26.91
N GLU A 171 2.02 -6.93 -27.75
CA GLU A 171 1.34 -5.68 -27.35
C GLU A 171 0.09 -5.97 -26.48
N LYS A 172 -0.78 -6.91 -26.91
CA LYS A 172 -2.00 -7.27 -26.17
C LYS A 172 -1.73 -7.97 -24.84
N LEU A 173 -0.74 -8.86 -24.81
CA LEU A 173 -0.35 -9.56 -23.58
C LEU A 173 0.30 -8.59 -22.57
N GLU A 174 1.07 -7.63 -23.07
CA GLU A 174 1.63 -6.54 -22.28
C GLU A 174 0.54 -5.68 -21.67
N GLU A 175 -0.40 -5.18 -22.47
CA GLU A 175 -1.53 -4.39 -22.02
C GLU A 175 -2.37 -5.13 -20.96
N TYR A 176 -2.69 -6.40 -21.22
CA TYR A 176 -3.40 -7.25 -20.27
C TYR A 176 -2.65 -7.42 -18.95
N THR A 177 -1.35 -7.70 -19.02
CA THR A 177 -0.54 -7.99 -17.82
C THR A 177 -0.36 -6.75 -16.97
N LEU A 178 -0.12 -5.58 -17.60
CA LEU A 178 -0.07 -4.28 -16.92
C LEU A 178 -1.41 -3.95 -16.26
N LYS A 179 -2.53 -4.10 -17.00
CA LYS A 179 -3.87 -3.85 -16.47
C LYS A 179 -4.17 -4.77 -15.29
N LYS A 180 -3.93 -6.07 -15.43
CA LYS A 180 -4.14 -7.04 -14.35
C LYS A 180 -3.30 -6.73 -13.11
N SER A 181 -2.05 -6.35 -13.28
CA SER A 181 -1.19 -5.99 -12.16
C SER A 181 -1.67 -4.72 -11.44
N LYS A 182 -2.18 -3.72 -12.19
CA LYS A 182 -2.83 -2.52 -11.61
C LYS A 182 -4.12 -2.89 -10.88
N ASP A 183 -4.96 -3.74 -11.48
CA ASP A 183 -6.22 -4.20 -10.87
C ASP A 183 -5.96 -5.00 -9.57
N ASP A 184 -4.95 -5.89 -9.57
CA ASP A 184 -4.57 -6.65 -8.37
C ASP A 184 -4.07 -5.72 -7.24
N LEU A 185 -3.32 -4.66 -7.58
CA LEU A 185 -2.88 -3.66 -6.62
C LEU A 185 -4.06 -2.82 -6.10
N ALA A 186 -4.94 -2.35 -6.98
CA ALA A 186 -6.14 -1.60 -6.60
C ALA A 186 -7.06 -2.43 -5.69
N LYS A 187 -7.29 -3.72 -6.02
CA LYS A 187 -8.09 -4.64 -5.19
C LYS A 187 -7.51 -4.88 -3.80
N SER A 188 -6.19 -4.84 -3.64
CA SER A 188 -5.56 -4.96 -2.32
C SER A 188 -5.80 -3.75 -1.42
N LEU A 189 -6.26 -2.63 -1.99
CA LEU A 189 -6.58 -1.37 -1.31
C LEU A 189 -8.08 -1.08 -1.26
N GLU A 190 -8.87 -1.68 -2.16
CA GLU A 190 -10.31 -1.43 -2.24
C GLU A 190 -11.06 -1.99 -1.03
N LEU A 191 -12.00 -1.18 -0.53
CA LEU A 191 -13.02 -1.64 0.39
C LEU A 191 -13.97 -2.60 -0.37
N ASN A 192 -14.16 -3.79 0.16
CA ASN A 192 -15.13 -4.78 -0.37
C ASN A 192 -16.60 -4.36 -0.10
N ILE A 193 -16.95 -3.10 -0.36
CA ILE A 193 -18.29 -2.55 -0.14
C ILE A 193 -18.83 -2.04 -1.47
N ASP A 194 -19.72 -2.82 -2.07
CA ASP A 194 -20.37 -2.44 -3.34
C ASP A 194 -21.63 -1.60 -3.13
N LYS A 195 -22.35 -1.81 -2.02
CA LYS A 195 -23.67 -1.19 -1.76
C LYS A 195 -23.77 -0.65 -0.35
N VAL A 196 -24.48 0.47 -0.21
CA VAL A 196 -24.69 1.18 1.05
C VAL A 196 -26.15 1.56 1.21
N PHE A 197 -26.62 1.62 2.45
CA PHE A 197 -27.95 2.13 2.74
C PHE A 197 -27.89 3.66 2.86
N VAL A 198 -28.63 4.33 1.99
CA VAL A 198 -28.80 5.80 2.00
C VAL A 198 -30.19 6.12 2.49
N ILE A 199 -30.32 7.14 3.34
CA ILE A 199 -31.61 7.65 3.81
C ILE A 199 -32.09 8.71 2.83
N ASP A 200 -33.22 8.46 2.20
CA ASP A 200 -33.91 9.41 1.29
C ASP A 200 -35.28 9.72 1.88
N GLY A 201 -35.40 10.87 2.56
CA GLY A 201 -36.56 11.20 3.39
C GLY A 201 -36.75 10.18 4.53
N ASP A 202 -37.93 9.55 4.62
CA ASP A 202 -38.25 8.51 5.62
C ASP A 202 -37.93 7.08 5.13
N LYS A 203 -37.36 6.93 3.94
CA LYS A 203 -37.08 5.62 3.35
C LYS A 203 -35.59 5.30 3.35
N ARG A 204 -35.28 4.05 3.62
CA ARG A 204 -33.95 3.47 3.52
C ARG A 204 -33.79 2.82 2.15
N VAL A 205 -32.91 3.37 1.31
CA VAL A 205 -32.68 2.93 -0.07
C VAL A 205 -31.29 2.35 -0.19
N LEU A 206 -31.17 1.16 -0.80
CA LEU A 206 -29.88 0.55 -1.11
C LEU A 206 -29.34 1.15 -2.41
N LYS A 207 -28.23 1.90 -2.33
CA LYS A 207 -27.54 2.48 -3.48
C LYS A 207 -26.17 1.83 -3.68
N SER A 208 -25.65 1.83 -4.91
CA SER A 208 -24.23 1.54 -5.14
C SER A 208 -23.37 2.63 -4.48
N LEU A 209 -22.25 2.24 -3.88
CA LEU A 209 -21.33 3.19 -3.24
C LEU A 209 -20.86 4.28 -4.23
N ARG A 210 -20.75 3.95 -5.52
CA ARG A 210 -20.38 4.90 -6.59
C ARG A 210 -21.44 5.97 -6.87
N ASP A 211 -22.71 5.67 -6.58
CA ASP A 211 -23.85 6.57 -6.83
C ASP A 211 -24.15 7.44 -5.60
N VAL A 212 -23.37 7.32 -4.53
CA VAL A 212 -23.49 8.17 -3.34
C VAL A 212 -22.90 9.53 -3.63
N ASN A 213 -23.72 10.57 -3.47
CA ASN A 213 -23.31 11.94 -3.67
C ASN A 213 -22.96 12.64 -2.35
N VAL A 214 -22.26 13.77 -2.49
CA VAL A 214 -22.02 14.66 -1.35
C VAL A 214 -23.38 15.10 -0.76
N SER A 215 -23.48 15.07 0.54
CA SER A 215 -24.69 15.32 1.35
C SER A 215 -25.70 14.17 1.43
N ASP A 216 -25.51 13.05 0.74
CA ASP A 216 -26.29 11.84 1.02
C ASP A 216 -26.02 11.36 2.45
N VAL A 217 -27.05 10.82 3.10
CA VAL A 217 -26.93 10.31 4.48
C VAL A 217 -26.85 8.78 4.43
N VAL A 218 -25.71 8.25 4.86
CA VAL A 218 -25.46 6.81 4.89
C VAL A 218 -25.76 6.24 6.29
N ASP A 219 -26.52 5.16 6.36
CA ASP A 219 -26.83 4.43 7.58
C ASP A 219 -25.82 3.29 7.79
N CYS A 220 -25.00 3.41 8.82
CA CYS A 220 -24.00 2.41 9.20
C CYS A 220 -24.41 1.74 10.51
N LYS A 221 -24.45 0.41 10.51
CA LYS A 221 -24.79 -0.40 11.67
C LYS A 221 -23.56 -1.05 12.32
N MET A 222 -23.71 -1.44 13.56
CA MET A 222 -22.72 -2.22 14.31
C MET A 222 -22.18 -3.41 13.48
N GLY A 223 -20.86 -3.59 13.49
CA GLY A 223 -20.15 -4.62 12.72
C GLY A 223 -19.90 -4.27 11.25
N SER A 224 -20.42 -3.14 10.75
CA SER A 224 -20.19 -2.73 9.36
C SER A 224 -18.95 -1.84 9.20
N THR A 225 -18.31 -1.97 8.05
CA THR A 225 -17.28 -1.02 7.63
C THR A 225 -17.94 0.27 7.14
N ILE A 226 -17.46 1.42 7.59
CA ILE A 226 -17.96 2.73 7.16
C ILE A 226 -17.54 2.95 5.69
N PRO A 227 -18.49 3.20 4.77
CA PRO A 227 -18.20 3.20 3.34
C PRO A 227 -17.78 4.57 2.79
N VAL A 228 -17.99 5.65 3.53
CA VAL A 228 -17.81 7.03 3.06
C VAL A 228 -17.06 7.89 4.05
N ASP A 229 -16.34 8.92 3.54
CA ASP A 229 -15.85 10.00 4.38
C ASP A 229 -17.00 10.97 4.68
N GLY A 230 -17.24 11.24 5.96
CA GLY A 230 -18.38 12.08 6.33
C GLY A 230 -18.38 12.59 7.77
N ILE A 231 -19.47 13.27 8.11
CA ILE A 231 -19.72 13.80 9.44
C ILE A 231 -20.96 13.09 10.02
N VAL A 232 -20.86 12.68 11.26
CA VAL A 232 -21.99 12.07 11.99
C VAL A 232 -23.07 13.11 12.22
N ILE A 233 -24.28 12.85 11.71
CA ILE A 233 -25.45 13.73 11.88
C ILE A 233 -26.53 13.12 12.79
N GLY A 234 -26.32 11.88 13.25
CA GLY A 234 -27.22 11.20 14.18
C GLY A 234 -26.67 9.88 14.62
N GLY A 235 -27.17 9.38 15.76
CA GLY A 235 -26.63 8.20 16.41
C GLY A 235 -25.33 8.46 17.14
N GLU A 236 -24.84 7.41 17.81
CA GLU A 236 -23.56 7.38 18.48
C GLU A 236 -22.97 5.95 18.38
N GLY A 237 -21.65 5.84 18.45
CA GLY A 237 -21.01 4.54 18.38
C GLY A 237 -19.51 4.60 18.54
N PHE A 238 -18.91 3.44 18.74
CA PHE A 238 -17.47 3.25 18.83
C PHE A 238 -16.92 2.78 17.49
N VAL A 239 -16.05 3.59 16.91
CA VAL A 239 -15.47 3.33 15.58
C VAL A 239 -14.02 2.90 15.74
N ASN A 240 -13.71 1.70 15.29
CA ASN A 240 -12.33 1.23 15.18
C ASN A 240 -11.68 1.89 13.96
N GLN A 241 -10.77 2.78 14.23
CA GLN A 241 -9.99 3.50 13.22
C GLN A 241 -8.58 2.93 13.07
N SER A 242 -8.31 1.74 13.63
CA SER A 242 -6.99 1.11 13.63
C SER A 242 -6.37 0.98 12.25
N SER A 243 -7.18 0.77 11.21
CA SER A 243 -6.73 0.72 9.81
C SER A 243 -6.15 2.05 9.30
N PHE A 244 -6.49 3.19 9.94
CA PHE A 244 -6.09 4.53 9.50
C PHE A 244 -5.26 5.30 10.51
N THR A 245 -5.62 5.23 11.80
CA THR A 245 -4.95 5.97 12.87
C THR A 245 -3.95 5.11 13.61
N GLY A 246 -4.12 3.79 13.50
CA GLY A 246 -3.32 2.85 14.24
C GLY A 246 -3.73 2.65 15.69
N GLU A 247 -4.69 3.40 16.19
CA GLU A 247 -5.19 3.24 17.55
C GLU A 247 -6.06 1.99 17.64
N SER A 248 -5.69 1.07 18.52
CA SER A 248 -6.44 -0.17 18.76
C SER A 248 -7.70 0.04 19.59
N MET A 249 -7.82 1.17 20.29
CA MET A 249 -9.06 1.49 21.02
C MET A 249 -10.06 2.18 20.11
N PRO A 250 -11.31 1.69 20.05
CA PRO A 250 -12.37 2.33 19.30
C PRO A 250 -12.61 3.76 19.79
N VAL A 251 -12.77 4.68 18.85
CA VAL A 251 -12.99 6.10 19.15
C VAL A 251 -14.49 6.36 19.21
N HIS A 252 -14.95 6.97 20.30
CA HIS A 252 -16.34 7.37 20.45
C HIS A 252 -16.69 8.49 19.47
N LYS A 253 -17.65 8.24 18.58
CA LYS A 253 -18.16 9.16 17.56
C LYS A 253 -19.59 9.54 17.89
N THR A 254 -19.81 10.83 18.01
CA THR A 254 -21.09 11.47 18.28
C THR A 254 -21.40 12.51 17.22
N TYR A 255 -22.56 13.17 17.31
CA TYR A 255 -22.96 14.25 16.41
C TYR A 255 -21.84 15.26 16.15
N GLY A 256 -21.62 15.61 14.89
CA GLY A 256 -20.60 16.57 14.46
C GLY A 256 -19.18 16.04 14.34
N LYS A 257 -18.90 14.80 14.73
CA LYS A 257 -17.58 14.17 14.58
C LYS A 257 -17.37 13.59 13.19
N THR A 258 -16.14 13.70 12.71
CA THR A 258 -15.75 13.15 11.40
C THR A 258 -15.48 11.65 11.50
N VAL A 259 -15.89 10.92 10.46
CA VAL A 259 -15.60 9.50 10.25
C VAL A 259 -15.01 9.27 8.87
N PHE A 260 -14.24 8.21 8.69
CA PHE A 260 -13.51 7.92 7.47
C PHE A 260 -13.93 6.57 6.87
N ALA A 261 -13.99 6.54 5.54
CA ALA A 261 -14.24 5.31 4.79
C ALA A 261 -13.15 4.27 5.14
N GLY A 262 -13.57 3.01 5.36
CA GLY A 262 -12.66 1.91 5.71
C GLY A 262 -12.45 1.66 7.20
N THR A 263 -13.04 2.49 8.07
CA THR A 263 -13.08 2.22 9.51
C THR A 263 -14.27 1.30 9.86
N VAL A 264 -14.20 0.59 10.96
CA VAL A 264 -15.23 -0.38 11.37
C VAL A 264 -16.02 0.16 12.55
N LEU A 265 -17.34 0.18 12.45
CA LEU A 265 -18.24 0.51 13.55
C LEU A 265 -18.38 -0.73 14.45
N GLU A 266 -17.69 -0.76 15.60
CA GLU A 266 -17.72 -1.89 16.53
C GLU A 266 -18.99 -1.93 17.37
N GLU A 267 -19.44 -0.76 17.84
CA GLU A 267 -20.66 -0.63 18.65
C GLU A 267 -21.46 0.59 18.23
N GLY A 268 -22.78 0.51 18.39
CA GLY A 268 -23.71 1.61 18.11
C GLY A 268 -24.23 1.63 16.67
N ASN A 269 -24.78 2.78 16.28
CA ASN A 269 -25.34 3.03 14.94
C ASN A 269 -25.06 4.49 14.56
N LEU A 270 -24.61 4.73 13.32
CA LEU A 270 -24.24 6.06 12.87
C LEU A 270 -24.96 6.44 11.59
N TYR A 271 -25.52 7.65 11.57
CA TYR A 271 -26.01 8.32 10.37
C TYR A 271 -24.95 9.31 9.90
N ILE A 272 -24.35 9.05 8.75
CA ILE A 272 -23.17 9.76 8.26
C ILE A 272 -23.55 10.58 7.04
N LYS A 273 -23.42 11.91 7.13
CA LYS A 273 -23.56 12.79 5.98
C LYS A 273 -22.26 12.79 5.19
N THR A 274 -22.32 12.35 3.94
CA THR A 274 -21.16 12.25 3.06
C THR A 274 -20.59 13.64 2.74
N THR A 275 -19.27 13.79 2.92
CA THR A 275 -18.56 15.05 2.66
C THR A 275 -17.77 15.03 1.35
N LYS A 276 -17.38 13.87 0.85
CA LYS A 276 -16.63 13.69 -0.39
C LYS A 276 -17.28 12.61 -1.26
N LYS A 277 -17.17 12.76 -2.58
CA LYS A 277 -17.58 11.67 -3.49
C LYS A 277 -16.68 10.48 -3.31
N HIS A 278 -17.18 9.28 -3.67
CA HIS A 278 -16.39 8.03 -3.60
C HIS A 278 -15.03 8.17 -4.31
N ASN A 279 -14.98 8.79 -5.50
CA ASN A 279 -13.73 9.00 -6.25
C ASN A 279 -12.74 9.97 -5.57
N GLU A 280 -13.19 10.78 -4.63
CA GLU A 280 -12.39 11.74 -3.87
C GLU A 280 -12.11 11.26 -2.43
N SER A 281 -12.51 10.02 -2.12
CA SER A 281 -12.23 9.42 -0.82
C SER A 281 -10.73 9.26 -0.61
N ARG A 282 -10.30 9.24 0.66
CA ARG A 282 -8.90 9.08 1.04
C ARG A 282 -8.26 7.83 0.39
N ILE A 283 -9.01 6.73 0.30
CA ILE A 283 -8.56 5.47 -0.32
C ILE A 283 -8.33 5.66 -1.83
N ASN A 284 -9.26 6.30 -2.54
CA ASN A 284 -9.11 6.53 -3.97
C ASN A 284 -7.99 7.51 -4.30
N ASN A 285 -7.71 8.48 -3.42
CA ASN A 285 -6.53 9.32 -3.54
C ASN A 285 -5.23 8.50 -3.40
N ILE A 286 -5.19 7.51 -2.51
CA ILE A 286 -4.05 6.58 -2.38
C ILE A 286 -3.90 5.73 -3.66
N ILE A 287 -5.00 5.21 -4.20
CA ILE A 287 -5.00 4.46 -5.48
C ILE A 287 -4.47 5.36 -6.60
N ALA A 288 -4.95 6.60 -6.69
CA ALA A 288 -4.48 7.57 -7.68
C ALA A 288 -2.99 7.92 -7.51
N LEU A 289 -2.47 8.02 -6.29
CA LEU A 289 -1.04 8.21 -6.02
C LEU A 289 -0.21 7.01 -6.47
N ILE A 290 -0.74 5.79 -6.33
CA ILE A 290 -0.08 4.57 -6.80
C ILE A 290 -0.12 4.50 -8.34
N GLU A 291 -1.24 4.87 -8.98
CA GLU A 291 -1.34 4.98 -10.43
C GLU A 291 -0.40 6.04 -10.99
N ASP A 292 -0.23 7.16 -10.29
CA ASP A 292 0.72 8.23 -10.62
C ASP A 292 2.19 7.84 -10.33
N SER A 293 2.39 6.69 -9.68
CA SER A 293 3.71 6.09 -9.44
C SER A 293 4.48 5.81 -10.75
N GLU A 294 3.81 5.72 -11.89
CA GLU A 294 4.49 5.73 -13.21
C GLU A 294 5.27 7.03 -13.45
N ARG A 295 4.86 8.17 -12.90
CA ARG A 295 5.62 9.41 -12.92
C ARG A 295 6.86 9.36 -12.03
N ASN A 296 6.80 8.54 -10.97
CA ASN A 296 7.89 8.32 -10.00
C ASN A 296 8.64 7.01 -10.27
N LYS A 297 8.93 6.72 -11.56
CA LYS A 297 9.74 5.57 -11.96
C LYS A 297 11.05 5.54 -11.18
N SER A 298 11.45 4.37 -10.70
CA SER A 298 12.72 4.17 -10.04
C SER A 298 13.90 4.53 -10.96
N LEU A 299 15.03 4.94 -10.37
CA LEU A 299 16.26 5.22 -11.14
C LEU A 299 16.75 3.96 -11.85
N SER A 300 16.63 2.78 -11.21
CA SER A 300 16.98 1.49 -11.81
C SER A 300 16.09 1.16 -12.99
N GLN A 301 14.80 1.42 -12.89
CA GLN A 301 13.86 1.26 -14.01
C GLN A 301 14.22 2.18 -15.17
N ARG A 302 14.45 3.49 -14.93
CA ARG A 302 14.88 4.44 -15.96
C ARG A 302 16.21 4.05 -16.57
N LYS A 303 17.20 3.65 -15.74
CA LYS A 303 18.51 3.17 -16.24
C LYS A 303 18.38 1.91 -17.05
N ALA A 304 17.54 0.95 -16.65
CA ALA A 304 17.30 -0.28 -17.40
C ALA A 304 16.62 0.01 -18.75
N GLU A 305 15.60 0.87 -18.78
CA GLU A 305 14.93 1.31 -20.00
C GLU A 305 15.92 2.02 -20.95
N THR A 306 16.71 2.96 -20.45
CA THR A 306 17.72 3.70 -21.25
C THR A 306 18.83 2.79 -21.75
N ARG A 307 19.30 1.83 -20.92
CA ARG A 307 20.29 0.83 -21.35
C ARG A 307 19.70 -0.11 -22.39
N ALA A 308 18.44 -0.56 -22.22
CA ALA A 308 17.74 -1.41 -23.16
C ALA A 308 17.61 -0.71 -24.53
N ASP A 309 17.18 0.55 -24.56
CA ASP A 309 17.12 1.33 -25.82
C ASP A 309 18.51 1.54 -26.44
N SER A 310 19.55 1.65 -25.64
CA SER A 310 20.91 1.73 -26.16
C SER A 310 21.37 0.45 -26.85
N LEU A 311 20.84 -0.70 -26.47
CA LEU A 311 21.15 -1.99 -27.11
C LEU A 311 20.61 -2.09 -28.56
N VAL A 312 19.57 -1.37 -28.91
CA VAL A 312 19.03 -1.29 -30.28
C VAL A 312 20.11 -0.86 -31.28
N LYS A 313 20.98 0.06 -30.90
CA LYS A 313 22.12 0.49 -31.75
C LYS A 313 23.03 -0.68 -32.09
N TYR A 314 23.31 -1.54 -31.13
CA TYR A 314 24.19 -2.71 -31.34
C TYR A 314 23.50 -3.77 -32.21
N SER A 315 22.16 -3.90 -32.14
CA SER A 315 21.40 -4.75 -33.06
C SER A 315 21.54 -4.27 -34.52
N PHE A 316 21.48 -2.96 -34.77
CA PHE A 316 21.72 -2.41 -36.11
C PHE A 316 23.17 -2.57 -36.59
N ILE A 317 24.14 -2.32 -35.70
CA ILE A 317 25.57 -2.53 -36.01
C ILE A 317 25.80 -4.01 -36.32
N GLY A 318 25.28 -4.93 -35.52
CA GLY A 318 25.36 -6.37 -35.74
C GLY A 318 24.73 -6.80 -37.07
N ALA A 319 23.55 -6.26 -37.38
CA ALA A 319 22.88 -6.53 -38.68
C ALA A 319 23.70 -6.03 -39.88
N ALA A 320 24.26 -4.82 -39.79
CA ALA A 320 25.12 -4.25 -40.83
C ALA A 320 26.39 -5.09 -41.03
N LEU A 321 27.09 -5.43 -39.94
CA LEU A 321 28.26 -6.31 -40.01
C LEU A 321 27.92 -7.69 -40.56
N ALA A 322 26.82 -8.30 -40.11
CA ALA A 322 26.35 -9.60 -40.65
C ALA A 322 26.12 -9.52 -42.12
N TYR A 323 25.52 -8.43 -42.62
CA TYR A 323 25.32 -8.25 -44.09
C TYR A 323 26.64 -8.04 -44.82
N ILE A 324 27.52 -7.19 -44.32
CA ILE A 324 28.82 -6.89 -44.96
C ILE A 324 29.67 -8.17 -45.09
N PHE A 325 29.75 -8.99 -44.03
CA PHE A 325 30.58 -10.20 -44.03
C PHE A 325 29.95 -11.39 -44.74
N THR A 326 28.62 -11.47 -44.84
CA THR A 326 27.96 -12.67 -45.38
C THR A 326 27.17 -12.43 -46.70
N GLY A 327 26.95 -11.16 -47.07
CA GLY A 327 26.07 -10.80 -48.18
C GLY A 327 24.60 -11.21 -48.02
N SER A 328 24.23 -11.73 -46.86
CA SER A 328 22.91 -12.34 -46.59
C SER A 328 22.01 -11.46 -45.75
N LEU A 329 20.96 -10.93 -46.35
CA LEU A 329 19.90 -10.21 -45.63
C LEU A 329 19.18 -11.08 -44.58
N ILE A 330 19.11 -12.41 -44.79
CA ILE A 330 18.50 -13.34 -43.85
C ILE A 330 19.29 -13.40 -42.55
N LYS A 331 20.64 -13.39 -42.63
CA LYS A 331 21.52 -13.37 -41.44
C LYS A 331 21.52 -12.02 -40.77
N ALA A 332 21.49 -10.92 -41.52
CA ALA A 332 21.33 -9.58 -40.96
C ALA A 332 20.01 -9.43 -40.19
N LYS A 333 18.93 -9.98 -40.74
CA LYS A 333 17.60 -9.97 -40.15
C LYS A 333 17.55 -10.68 -38.78
N ALA A 334 18.39 -11.68 -38.49
CA ALA A 334 18.45 -12.35 -37.22
C ALA A 334 18.75 -11.38 -36.07
N PHE A 335 19.57 -10.34 -36.32
CA PHE A 335 19.87 -9.27 -35.32
C PHE A 335 18.71 -8.30 -35.12
N LEU A 336 17.81 -8.16 -36.07
CA LEU A 336 16.67 -7.24 -36.01
C LEU A 336 15.38 -7.90 -35.50
N MET A 337 15.38 -9.25 -35.36
CA MET A 337 14.21 -10.01 -34.93
C MET A 337 14.07 -10.13 -33.41
N VAL A 338 15.13 -9.89 -32.69
CA VAL A 338 15.19 -10.08 -31.24
C VAL A 338 15.50 -8.75 -30.59
N ASP A 339 14.57 -8.26 -29.82
CA ASP A 339 14.69 -7.02 -29.06
C ASP A 339 14.96 -7.29 -27.57
N PHE A 340 15.78 -6.44 -26.98
CA PHE A 340 16.09 -6.49 -25.55
C PHE A 340 15.18 -5.56 -24.73
N SER A 341 14.64 -4.53 -25.37
CA SER A 341 13.96 -3.43 -24.71
C SER A 341 12.53 -3.77 -24.28
N CYS A 342 11.76 -4.42 -25.16
CA CYS A 342 10.37 -4.79 -24.88
C CYS A 342 10.24 -5.66 -23.61
N ALA A 343 11.10 -6.67 -23.50
CA ALA A 343 11.07 -7.57 -22.36
C ALA A 343 11.34 -6.81 -21.02
N LEU A 344 12.33 -5.93 -21.00
CA LEU A 344 12.68 -5.16 -19.81
C LEU A 344 11.61 -4.11 -19.46
N LYS A 345 11.06 -3.43 -20.46
CA LYS A 345 9.99 -2.43 -20.27
C LYS A 345 8.70 -3.04 -19.71
N LEU A 346 8.46 -4.31 -19.98
CA LEU A 346 7.30 -5.04 -19.44
C LEU A 346 7.60 -5.64 -18.05
N THR A 347 8.71 -6.35 -17.89
CA THR A 347 8.97 -7.16 -16.69
C THR A 347 9.23 -6.32 -15.45
N ILE A 348 9.95 -5.20 -15.58
CA ILE A 348 10.33 -4.37 -14.43
C ILE A 348 9.13 -3.68 -13.78
N PRO A 349 8.23 -2.99 -14.50
CA PRO A 349 7.04 -2.41 -13.88
C PRO A 349 6.17 -3.45 -13.16
N ILE A 350 6.02 -4.65 -13.73
CA ILE A 350 5.25 -5.74 -13.13
C ILE A 350 5.89 -6.20 -11.81
N ALA A 351 7.23 -6.34 -11.80
CA ALA A 351 7.98 -6.69 -10.59
C ALA A 351 7.78 -5.64 -9.48
N VAL A 352 7.88 -4.35 -9.83
CA VAL A 352 7.66 -3.23 -8.89
C VAL A 352 6.22 -3.23 -8.35
N MET A 353 5.21 -3.32 -9.23
CA MET A 353 3.82 -3.35 -8.81
C MET A 353 3.51 -4.55 -7.91
N LYS A 354 4.09 -5.74 -8.21
CA LYS A 354 3.90 -6.91 -7.34
C LYS A 354 4.56 -6.74 -5.98
N ALA A 355 5.74 -6.11 -5.92
CA ALA A 355 6.40 -5.79 -4.65
C ALA A 355 5.57 -4.80 -3.82
N MET A 356 5.01 -3.75 -4.45
CA MET A 356 4.12 -2.80 -3.79
C MET A 356 2.83 -3.47 -3.31
N SER A 357 2.21 -4.32 -4.12
CA SER A 357 1.03 -5.11 -3.73
C SER A 357 1.31 -6.00 -2.51
N GLN A 358 2.45 -6.70 -2.50
CA GLN A 358 2.84 -7.55 -1.37
C GLN A 358 3.12 -6.72 -0.10
N ALA A 359 3.74 -5.55 -0.23
CA ALA A 359 3.92 -4.63 0.90
C ALA A 359 2.57 -4.20 1.48
N THR A 360 1.59 -3.89 0.62
CA THR A 360 0.23 -3.52 1.03
C THR A 360 -0.50 -4.69 1.69
N GLU A 361 -0.38 -5.91 1.15
CA GLU A 361 -0.92 -7.13 1.79
C GLU A 361 -0.35 -7.34 3.21
N ASN A 362 0.88 -6.89 3.46
CA ASN A 362 1.54 -6.90 4.78
C ASN A 362 1.23 -5.64 5.62
N GLY A 363 0.27 -4.82 5.22
CA GLY A 363 -0.12 -3.61 5.94
C GLY A 363 0.84 -2.42 5.78
N THR A 364 1.73 -2.44 4.79
CA THR A 364 2.67 -1.35 4.50
C THR A 364 2.35 -0.69 3.17
N LEU A 365 1.98 0.58 3.19
CA LEU A 365 1.70 1.37 2.00
C LEU A 365 2.98 2.04 1.48
N VAL A 366 3.31 1.82 0.21
CA VAL A 366 4.46 2.43 -0.48
C VAL A 366 3.95 3.36 -1.57
N LYS A 367 4.34 4.63 -1.57
CA LYS A 367 3.86 5.63 -2.53
C LYS A 367 4.58 5.63 -3.88
N GLY A 368 5.53 4.73 -4.09
CA GLY A 368 6.20 4.60 -5.38
C GLY A 368 7.40 3.66 -5.38
N GLY A 369 7.67 3.04 -6.52
CA GLY A 369 8.75 2.07 -6.69
C GLY A 369 10.15 2.62 -6.41
N ARG A 370 10.37 3.94 -6.61
CA ARG A 370 11.65 4.60 -6.30
C ARG A 370 12.03 4.50 -4.83
N TYR A 371 11.04 4.49 -3.94
CA TYR A 371 11.29 4.41 -2.50
C TYR A 371 11.73 3.00 -2.08
N MET A 372 11.19 1.96 -2.75
CA MET A 372 11.67 0.59 -2.55
C MET A 372 13.12 0.42 -3.03
N GLU A 373 13.47 1.04 -4.17
CA GLU A 373 14.85 1.05 -4.66
C GLU A 373 15.80 1.74 -3.67
N SER A 374 15.43 2.96 -3.22
CA SER A 374 16.21 3.70 -2.23
C SER A 374 16.36 2.91 -0.94
N LEU A 375 15.29 2.26 -0.46
CA LEU A 375 15.29 1.43 0.74
C LEU A 375 16.21 0.20 0.58
N ALA A 376 16.23 -0.43 -0.59
CA ALA A 376 17.11 -1.58 -0.88
C ALA A 376 18.58 -1.20 -0.87
N HIS A 377 18.92 0.02 -1.31
CA HIS A 377 20.28 0.54 -1.42
C HIS A 377 20.72 1.39 -0.23
N ALA A 378 19.84 1.66 0.71
CA ALA A 378 20.15 2.47 1.87
C ALA A 378 21.20 1.80 2.78
N HIS A 379 22.09 2.64 3.31
CA HIS A 379 23.16 2.24 4.22
C HIS A 379 23.00 2.86 5.61
N THR A 380 22.23 3.94 5.71
CA THR A 380 21.96 4.67 6.95
C THR A 380 20.48 4.65 7.24
N ILE A 381 20.11 4.24 8.44
CA ILE A 381 18.75 4.31 8.96
C ILE A 381 18.75 5.14 10.22
N VAL A 382 17.83 6.07 10.31
CA VAL A 382 17.67 7.01 11.40
C VAL A 382 16.32 6.77 12.04
N PHE A 383 16.32 6.50 13.32
CA PHE A 383 15.11 6.34 14.13
C PHE A 383 14.87 7.58 14.97
N ASP A 384 13.62 8.04 15.02
CA ASP A 384 13.18 8.81 16.17
C ASP A 384 13.04 7.90 17.38
N LYS A 385 13.22 8.43 18.60
CA LYS A 385 13.08 7.62 19.82
C LYS A 385 11.61 7.41 20.16
N THR A 386 10.91 8.51 20.41
CA THR A 386 9.57 8.51 21.01
C THR A 386 8.52 8.01 20.02
N GLY A 387 7.72 7.01 20.40
CA GLY A 387 6.70 6.44 19.53
C GLY A 387 7.22 5.54 18.39
N THR A 388 8.53 5.49 18.19
CA THR A 388 9.19 4.63 17.20
C THR A 388 9.97 3.50 17.88
N LEU A 389 11.05 3.80 18.61
CA LEU A 389 11.81 2.80 19.38
C LEU A 389 11.18 2.52 20.74
N THR A 390 10.31 3.40 21.23
CA THR A 390 9.54 3.27 22.45
C THR A 390 8.06 3.09 22.16
N LYS A 391 7.29 2.68 23.19
CA LYS A 391 5.85 2.41 23.05
C LYS A 391 4.99 3.68 23.06
N SER A 392 5.55 4.87 23.34
CA SER A 392 4.81 6.11 23.67
C SER A 392 3.75 5.89 24.75
N GLN A 393 4.03 5.00 25.67
CA GLN A 393 3.20 4.69 26.81
C GLN A 393 4.06 4.84 28.05
N PRO A 394 4.13 6.05 28.63
CA PRO A 394 4.86 6.28 29.85
C PRO A 394 4.42 5.29 30.94
N CYS A 395 5.35 4.81 31.72
CA CYS A 395 5.09 3.97 32.90
C CYS A 395 5.84 4.47 34.10
N VAL A 396 5.30 4.17 35.28
CA VAL A 396 5.99 4.41 36.54
C VAL A 396 7.08 3.36 36.69
N GLU A 397 8.34 3.78 36.70
CA GLU A 397 9.48 2.90 36.84
C GLU A 397 9.90 2.74 38.30
N LYS A 398 9.92 3.85 39.03
CA LYS A 398 10.34 3.88 40.44
C LYS A 398 9.62 5.00 41.20
N ILE A 399 9.40 4.77 42.45
CA ILE A 399 8.85 5.81 43.39
C ILE A 399 9.87 5.98 44.49
N ILE A 400 10.26 7.23 44.75
CA ILE A 400 11.13 7.60 45.84
C ILE A 400 10.27 8.38 46.87
N THR A 401 10.26 7.92 48.09
CA THR A 401 9.46 8.51 49.17
C THR A 401 10.34 9.22 50.17
N PHE A 402 9.80 10.24 50.80
CA PHE A 402 10.43 11.04 51.84
C PHE A 402 9.53 11.09 53.08
N ASP A 403 10.11 11.49 54.20
CA ASP A 403 9.38 11.77 55.42
C ASP A 403 8.52 10.60 55.95
N ASN A 404 9.03 9.36 55.85
CA ASN A 404 8.37 8.10 56.26
C ASN A 404 7.06 7.76 55.56
N TYR A 405 6.80 8.31 54.35
CA TYR A 405 5.70 7.85 53.52
C TYR A 405 6.02 6.51 52.82
N ASP A 406 5.00 5.67 52.72
CA ASP A 406 5.11 4.43 51.94
C ASP A 406 4.93 4.67 50.46
N GLU A 407 5.60 3.85 49.60
CA GLU A 407 5.50 3.98 48.16
C GLU A 407 4.06 3.84 47.65
N ASN A 408 3.32 2.87 48.22
CA ASN A 408 1.94 2.62 47.79
C ASN A 408 1.01 3.75 48.21
N GLU A 409 1.29 4.40 49.34
CA GLU A 409 0.54 5.57 49.81
C GLU A 409 0.80 6.77 48.88
N CYS A 410 2.06 7.04 48.55
CA CYS A 410 2.41 8.08 47.59
C CYS A 410 1.76 7.85 46.22
N LEU A 411 1.79 6.62 45.73
CA LEU A 411 1.17 6.26 44.44
C LEU A 411 -0.35 6.40 44.50
N ARG A 412 -0.97 5.99 45.59
CA ARG A 412 -2.41 6.08 45.80
C ARG A 412 -2.88 7.55 45.80
N ILE A 413 -2.15 8.44 46.51
CA ILE A 413 -2.44 9.86 46.52
C ILE A 413 -2.24 10.49 45.16
N ALA A 414 -1.15 10.15 44.49
CA ALA A 414 -0.85 10.66 43.16
C ALA A 414 -1.93 10.24 42.14
N ALA A 415 -2.35 8.97 42.17
CA ALA A 415 -3.39 8.46 41.30
C ALA A 415 -4.75 9.12 41.55
N CYS A 416 -5.08 9.36 42.84
CA CYS A 416 -6.31 10.05 43.20
C CYS A 416 -6.37 11.49 42.64
N LEU A 417 -5.25 12.22 42.65
CA LEU A 417 -5.19 13.56 42.05
C LEU A 417 -5.19 13.58 40.52
N GLU A 418 -4.50 12.62 39.90
CA GLU A 418 -4.28 12.57 38.45
C GLU A 418 -5.47 11.99 37.65
N GLU A 419 -6.34 11.18 38.26
CA GLU A 419 -7.45 10.51 37.53
C GLU A 419 -8.47 11.49 36.92
N HIS A 420 -8.57 12.71 37.46
CA HIS A 420 -9.51 13.74 37.00
C HIS A 420 -9.04 14.45 35.72
N PHE A 421 -7.75 14.36 35.38
CA PHE A 421 -7.14 15.08 34.24
C PHE A 421 -6.33 14.10 33.37
N PRO A 422 -7.00 13.27 32.56
CA PRO A 422 -6.34 12.21 31.80
C PRO A 422 -5.35 12.78 30.76
N HIS A 423 -4.07 12.62 31.04
CA HIS A 423 -2.97 12.81 30.09
C HIS A 423 -1.96 11.66 30.23
N SER A 424 -0.99 11.55 29.35
CA SER A 424 -0.10 10.38 29.26
C SER A 424 0.57 10.00 30.57
N ILE A 425 1.07 10.98 31.33
CA ILE A 425 1.71 10.77 32.65
C ILE A 425 0.67 10.39 33.70
N ALA A 426 -0.48 11.08 33.73
CA ALA A 426 -1.58 10.76 34.63
C ALA A 426 -2.05 9.30 34.44
N ASN A 427 -2.26 8.89 33.20
CA ASN A 427 -2.65 7.53 32.91
C ASN A 427 -1.61 6.51 33.40
N ALA A 428 -0.31 6.80 33.26
CA ALA A 428 0.75 5.93 33.77
C ALA A 428 0.67 5.73 35.29
N VAL A 429 0.43 6.82 36.04
CA VAL A 429 0.31 6.79 37.51
C VAL A 429 -0.95 6.01 37.91
N VAL A 430 -2.10 6.30 37.29
CA VAL A 430 -3.38 5.63 37.58
C VAL A 430 -3.32 4.14 37.23
N GLU A 431 -2.72 3.78 36.08
CA GLU A 431 -2.55 2.38 35.70
C GLU A 431 -1.67 1.60 36.66
N GLU A 432 -0.55 2.20 37.11
CA GLU A 432 0.34 1.54 38.05
C GLU A 432 -0.35 1.36 39.43
N ALA A 433 -1.14 2.34 39.88
CA ALA A 433 -1.94 2.19 41.10
C ALA A 433 -2.97 1.04 40.96
N LYS A 434 -3.64 0.93 39.82
CA LYS A 434 -4.56 -0.18 39.52
C LYS A 434 -3.85 -1.55 39.46
N LYS A 435 -2.66 -1.64 38.85
CA LYS A 435 -1.86 -2.87 38.82
C LYS A 435 -1.46 -3.34 40.22
N ARG A 436 -1.14 -2.41 41.12
CA ARG A 436 -0.85 -2.71 42.53
C ARG A 436 -2.09 -2.97 43.37
N GLY A 437 -3.29 -2.86 42.80
CA GLY A 437 -4.57 -3.09 43.50
C GLY A 437 -4.89 -2.00 44.53
N LEU A 438 -4.35 -0.80 44.36
CA LEU A 438 -4.58 0.31 45.26
C LEU A 438 -5.94 0.94 44.95
N VAL A 439 -6.90 0.70 45.80
CA VAL A 439 -8.22 1.34 45.75
C VAL A 439 -8.18 2.60 46.58
N HIS A 440 -8.73 3.69 46.10
CA HIS A 440 -8.88 4.94 46.84
C HIS A 440 -10.33 5.43 46.79
N ASP A 441 -10.83 5.90 47.92
CA ASP A 441 -12.01 6.76 47.96
C ASP A 441 -11.56 8.19 47.65
N GLU A 442 -12.43 9.03 47.10
CA GLU A 442 -12.10 10.46 46.87
C GLU A 442 -11.71 11.11 48.20
N MET A 443 -10.41 11.43 48.35
CA MET A 443 -9.84 11.95 49.59
C MET A 443 -9.54 13.44 49.54
N HIS A 444 -9.80 14.07 48.40
CA HIS A 444 -9.47 15.46 48.11
C HIS A 444 -10.71 16.31 47.85
N THR A 445 -10.54 17.63 48.02
CA THR A 445 -11.52 18.61 47.52
C THR A 445 -11.40 18.74 46.00
N GLU A 446 -12.28 19.52 45.38
CA GLU A 446 -12.27 19.71 43.89
C GLU A 446 -10.86 20.11 43.43
N PRO A 447 -10.21 19.27 42.57
CA PRO A 447 -8.85 19.51 42.14
C PRO A 447 -8.81 20.62 41.07
N LYS A 448 -7.81 21.49 41.15
CA LYS A 448 -7.57 22.59 40.22
C LYS A 448 -6.39 22.22 39.32
N TYR A 449 -6.65 22.08 38.02
CA TYR A 449 -5.60 21.89 37.02
C TYR A 449 -4.96 23.23 36.67
N ILE A 450 -3.65 23.32 36.79
CA ILE A 450 -2.84 24.46 36.38
C ILE A 450 -2.11 24.08 35.10
N VAL A 451 -2.54 24.68 33.99
CA VAL A 451 -2.07 24.32 32.65
C VAL A 451 -0.55 24.33 32.55
N ALA A 452 0.04 23.24 32.06
CA ALA A 452 1.49 23.02 31.91
C ALA A 452 2.31 22.95 33.20
N HIS A 453 1.68 22.98 34.40
CA HIS A 453 2.38 23.02 35.69
C HIS A 453 2.05 21.80 36.55
N GLY A 454 0.77 21.55 36.85
CA GLY A 454 0.35 20.42 37.67
C GLY A 454 -1.06 20.57 38.24
N ILE A 455 -1.35 19.85 39.31
CA ILE A 455 -2.66 19.82 39.98
C ILE A 455 -2.48 20.26 41.43
N ALA A 456 -3.37 21.13 41.86
CA ALA A 456 -3.47 21.57 43.26
C ALA A 456 -4.83 21.16 43.84
N SER A 457 -4.84 20.57 45.05
CA SER A 457 -6.03 20.19 45.77
C SER A 457 -5.78 20.29 47.30
N THR A 458 -6.72 19.80 48.10
CA THR A 458 -6.58 19.71 49.55
C THR A 458 -6.94 18.31 50.02
N ILE A 459 -6.03 17.66 50.75
CA ILE A 459 -6.22 16.34 51.35
C ILE A 459 -6.11 16.49 52.86
N ASN A 460 -7.12 16.05 53.60
CA ASN A 460 -7.19 16.13 55.06
C ASN A 460 -6.92 17.56 55.61
N GLY A 461 -7.37 18.59 54.88
CA GLY A 461 -7.17 19.99 55.25
C GLY A 461 -5.80 20.57 54.94
N GLN A 462 -4.89 19.78 54.36
CA GLN A 462 -3.56 20.23 53.94
C GLN A 462 -3.52 20.36 52.39
N LYS A 463 -2.81 21.36 51.88
CA LYS A 463 -2.60 21.58 50.45
C LYS A 463 -1.84 20.40 49.86
N ALA A 464 -2.37 19.77 48.83
CA ALA A 464 -1.73 18.70 48.09
C ALA A 464 -1.42 19.17 46.68
N LEU A 465 -0.19 18.97 46.22
CA LEU A 465 0.31 19.40 44.92
C LEU A 465 0.98 18.24 44.22
N ILE A 466 0.65 18.06 42.94
CA ILE A 466 1.36 17.13 42.08
C ILE A 466 1.70 17.82 40.78
N GLY A 467 2.94 17.68 40.29
CA GLY A 467 3.34 18.35 39.06
C GLY A 467 4.85 18.40 38.80
N SER A 468 5.24 19.33 37.94
CA SER A 468 6.62 19.53 37.52
C SER A 468 7.50 20.14 38.64
N HIS A 469 8.83 20.07 38.46
CA HIS A 469 9.81 20.71 39.35
C HIS A 469 9.53 22.21 39.49
N HIS A 470 9.32 22.89 38.36
CA HIS A 470 9.02 24.31 38.33
C HIS A 470 7.79 24.64 39.19
N PHE A 471 6.71 23.87 39.02
CA PHE A 471 5.47 24.08 39.75
C PHE A 471 5.65 23.92 41.27
N ILE A 472 6.32 22.86 41.72
CA ILE A 472 6.44 22.54 43.14
C ILE A 472 7.43 23.49 43.85
N PHE A 473 8.60 23.75 43.24
CA PHE A 473 9.70 24.45 43.93
C PHE A 473 9.81 25.93 43.57
N GLU A 474 9.39 26.36 42.40
CA GLU A 474 9.51 27.77 41.98
C GLU A 474 8.20 28.54 42.17
N ASP A 475 7.06 27.98 41.70
CA ASP A 475 5.76 28.65 41.85
C ASP A 475 5.21 28.53 43.28
N GLU A 476 5.13 27.30 43.79
CA GLU A 476 4.52 26.98 45.07
C GLU A 476 5.52 27.04 46.27
N LYS A 477 6.81 27.17 45.96
CA LYS A 477 7.92 27.38 46.91
C LYS A 477 7.99 26.35 48.04
N VAL A 478 7.71 25.09 47.72
CA VAL A 478 7.89 23.99 48.67
C VAL A 478 9.38 23.86 49.01
N PRO A 479 9.78 23.90 50.29
CA PRO A 479 11.18 23.83 50.66
C PRO A 479 11.77 22.45 50.38
N ILE A 480 13.03 22.44 49.93
CA ILE A 480 13.81 21.25 49.67
C ILE A 480 15.11 21.29 50.49
N THR A 481 15.56 20.15 50.99
CA THR A 481 16.86 20.01 51.64
C THR A 481 17.93 19.60 50.63
N ASP A 482 19.20 19.99 50.89
CA ASP A 482 20.34 19.65 50.02
C ASP A 482 20.48 18.15 49.78
N GLU A 483 20.05 17.29 50.72
CA GLU A 483 20.06 15.84 50.57
C GLU A 483 19.00 15.35 49.55
N LYS A 484 17.77 15.91 49.66
CA LYS A 484 16.67 15.58 48.71
C LYS A 484 17.01 16.10 47.31
N GLU A 485 17.60 17.28 47.20
CA GLU A 485 18.00 17.89 45.93
C GLU A 485 19.04 17.04 45.19
N LYS A 486 20.06 16.52 45.87
CA LYS A 486 21.03 15.60 45.27
C LYS A 486 20.39 14.32 44.70
N ILE A 487 19.44 13.73 45.44
CA ILE A 487 18.71 12.57 44.99
C ILE A 487 17.90 12.88 43.71
N ILE A 488 17.26 14.04 43.69
CA ILE A 488 16.46 14.50 42.56
C ILE A 488 17.36 14.75 41.32
N ASP A 489 18.53 15.34 41.50
CA ASP A 489 19.45 15.63 40.42
C ASP A 489 19.97 14.31 39.75
N ASP A 490 20.31 13.31 40.55
CA ASP A 490 20.67 11.97 40.04
C ASP A 490 19.51 11.32 39.24
N LEU A 491 18.26 11.50 39.68
CA LEU A 491 17.09 10.94 39.04
C LEU A 491 16.71 11.68 37.75
N LYS A 492 16.86 13.02 37.71
CA LYS A 492 16.58 13.86 36.53
C LYS A 492 17.39 13.44 35.30
N GLU A 493 18.57 12.86 35.51
CA GLU A 493 19.43 12.44 34.41
C GLU A 493 18.82 11.33 33.54
N ASN A 494 17.96 10.49 34.13
CA ASN A 494 17.46 9.28 33.47
C ASN A 494 15.93 9.21 33.35
N HIS A 495 15.17 10.03 34.08
CA HIS A 495 13.73 9.92 34.18
C HIS A 495 13.03 11.28 34.04
N SER A 496 11.80 11.25 33.57
CA SER A 496 10.88 12.36 33.76
C SER A 496 10.31 12.26 35.18
N LEU A 497 10.43 13.34 35.95
CA LEU A 497 10.06 13.33 37.36
C LEU A 497 8.73 14.05 37.61
N LEU A 498 7.84 13.39 38.32
CA LEU A 498 6.58 13.94 38.82
C LEU A 498 6.68 14.06 40.35
N PHE A 499 6.54 15.27 40.87
CA PHE A 499 6.73 15.60 42.29
C PHE A 499 5.39 15.65 43.00
N LEU A 500 5.31 15.04 44.18
CA LEU A 500 4.14 15.05 45.04
C LEU A 500 4.47 15.69 46.38
N SER A 501 3.72 16.73 46.76
CA SER A 501 3.87 17.38 48.08
C SER A 501 2.55 17.48 48.83
N ILE A 502 2.61 17.39 50.14
CA ILE A 502 1.48 17.62 51.07
C ILE A 502 1.89 18.66 52.11
N GLY A 503 1.03 19.67 52.29
CA GLY A 503 1.36 20.82 53.10
C GLY A 503 2.54 21.59 52.54
N ASN A 504 3.63 21.63 53.29
CA ASN A 504 4.87 22.31 52.90
C ASN A 504 6.06 21.32 52.81
N SER A 505 5.79 20.04 52.56
CA SER A 505 6.82 19.00 52.47
C SER A 505 6.69 18.18 51.20
N LEU A 506 7.84 17.93 50.57
CA LEU A 506 7.95 16.95 49.46
C LEU A 506 7.87 15.53 50.03
N ILE A 507 6.82 14.78 49.68
CA ILE A 507 6.56 13.43 50.22
C ILE A 507 6.99 12.33 49.25
N GLY A 508 7.05 12.62 47.94
CA GLY A 508 7.49 11.62 46.97
C GLY A 508 7.84 12.19 45.61
N VAL A 509 8.65 11.43 44.88
CA VAL A 509 9.01 11.65 43.49
C VAL A 509 8.71 10.37 42.72
N ILE A 510 7.88 10.50 41.70
CA ILE A 510 7.51 9.39 40.82
C ILE A 510 8.35 9.51 39.55
N CYS A 511 9.16 8.51 39.27
CA CYS A 511 10.01 8.41 38.10
C CYS A 511 9.23 7.78 36.96
N ILE A 512 9.05 8.55 35.91
CA ILE A 512 8.34 8.12 34.71
C ILE A 512 9.35 7.86 33.60
N SER A 513 9.24 6.68 32.94
CA SER A 513 10.02 6.33 31.79
C SER A 513 9.09 5.94 30.61
N ASP A 514 9.60 6.01 29.40
CA ASP A 514 8.94 5.48 28.20
C ASP A 514 9.72 4.23 27.76
N PRO A 515 9.18 3.02 28.01
CA PRO A 515 9.93 1.79 27.85
C PRO A 515 10.25 1.51 26.37
N ILE A 516 11.47 1.01 26.16
CA ILE A 516 11.92 0.52 24.86
C ILE A 516 11.00 -0.64 24.44
N ARG A 517 10.71 -0.72 23.16
CA ARG A 517 9.91 -1.81 22.58
C ARG A 517 10.69 -3.13 22.64
N GLU A 518 10.01 -4.19 23.01
CA GLU A 518 10.60 -5.54 23.13
C GLU A 518 11.19 -6.06 21.80
N ASP A 519 10.59 -5.63 20.68
CA ASP A 519 11.01 -5.99 19.33
C ASP A 519 12.16 -5.12 18.78
N ALA A 520 12.50 -3.99 19.41
CA ALA A 520 13.47 -3.02 18.91
C ALA A 520 14.87 -3.61 18.72
N LYS A 521 15.41 -4.28 19.74
CA LYS A 521 16.76 -4.88 19.70
C LYS A 521 16.88 -5.94 18.60
N LEU A 522 15.85 -6.79 18.45
CA LEU A 522 15.84 -7.83 17.43
C LEU A 522 15.74 -7.22 16.03
N THR A 523 14.91 -6.18 15.86
CA THR A 523 14.74 -5.44 14.61
C THR A 523 16.06 -4.81 14.16
N ILE A 524 16.77 -4.12 15.06
CA ILE A 524 18.08 -3.51 14.77
C ILE A 524 19.09 -4.57 14.33
N LYS A 525 19.16 -5.70 15.03
CA LYS A 525 20.02 -6.82 14.63
C LYS A 525 19.69 -7.38 13.25
N LYS A 526 18.39 -7.51 12.90
CA LYS A 526 17.96 -7.95 11.56
C LYS A 526 18.30 -6.94 10.48
N LEU A 527 18.13 -5.64 10.75
CA LEU A 527 18.52 -4.56 9.83
C LEU A 527 20.02 -4.54 9.54
N ARG A 528 20.87 -4.74 10.56
CA ARG A 528 22.32 -4.95 10.35
C ARG A 528 22.59 -6.15 9.45
N GLY A 529 21.92 -7.28 9.68
CA GLY A 529 22.03 -8.48 8.83
C GLY A 529 21.58 -8.22 7.38
N LEU A 530 20.68 -7.29 7.16
CA LEU A 530 20.25 -6.85 5.83
C LEU A 530 21.20 -5.83 5.18
N GLY A 531 22.27 -5.38 5.86
CA GLY A 531 23.35 -4.58 5.28
C GLY A 531 23.29 -3.08 5.61
N TYR A 532 22.47 -2.65 6.57
CA TYR A 532 22.54 -1.31 7.12
C TYR A 532 23.80 -1.16 7.95
N LYS A 533 24.66 -0.22 7.57
CA LYS A 533 25.98 -0.01 8.18
C LYS A 533 25.98 1.03 9.29
N LYS A 534 24.97 1.90 9.30
CA LYS A 534 24.85 2.98 10.26
C LYS A 534 23.40 3.09 10.72
N ILE A 535 23.17 2.76 11.99
CA ILE A 535 21.86 2.86 12.65
C ILE A 535 21.97 3.96 13.70
N VAL A 536 21.13 4.98 13.57
CA VAL A 536 21.18 6.24 14.33
C VAL A 536 19.89 6.46 15.07
N MET A 537 19.97 7.05 16.25
CA MET A 537 18.81 7.57 16.97
C MET A 537 18.93 9.09 17.11
N LEU A 538 17.84 9.80 16.82
CA LEU A 538 17.70 11.24 17.11
C LEU A 538 16.59 11.43 18.14
N THR A 539 16.83 12.20 19.19
CA THR A 539 15.83 12.43 20.25
C THR A 539 15.94 13.83 20.84
N GLY A 540 14.81 14.39 21.28
CA GLY A 540 14.76 15.62 22.07
C GLY A 540 15.14 15.42 23.54
N ASP A 541 15.31 14.17 24.00
CA ASP A 541 15.59 13.85 25.40
C ASP A 541 16.99 14.27 25.85
N ALA A 542 17.18 14.22 27.18
CA ALA A 542 18.46 14.47 27.82
C ALA A 542 19.53 13.44 27.41
N GLU A 543 20.79 13.86 27.48
CA GLU A 543 21.96 13.10 27.01
C GLU A 543 22.05 11.69 27.62
N ASN A 544 21.86 11.57 28.95
CA ASN A 544 22.00 10.28 29.64
C ASN A 544 20.89 9.30 29.26
N ALA A 545 19.64 9.77 29.15
CA ALA A 545 18.51 8.95 28.70
C ALA A 545 18.73 8.45 27.24
N ALA A 546 19.25 9.31 26.36
CA ALA A 546 19.57 8.94 25.00
C ALA A 546 20.71 7.92 24.92
N ARG A 547 21.75 8.10 25.73
CA ARG A 547 22.89 7.19 25.82
C ARG A 547 22.47 5.80 26.27
N ASN A 548 21.68 5.68 27.33
CA ASN A 548 21.21 4.41 27.85
C ASN A 548 20.44 3.61 26.79
N VAL A 549 19.53 4.25 26.05
CA VAL A 549 18.80 3.62 24.94
C VAL A 549 19.75 3.20 23.82
N ALA A 550 20.71 4.04 23.46
CA ALA A 550 21.66 3.73 22.39
C ALA A 550 22.57 2.55 22.72
N GLU A 551 23.03 2.44 23.97
CA GLU A 551 23.83 1.32 24.48
C GLU A 551 23.02 0.03 24.54
N GLU A 552 21.77 0.09 25.07
CA GLU A 552 20.90 -1.08 25.16
C GLU A 552 20.56 -1.67 23.80
N LEU A 553 20.35 -0.81 22.79
CA LEU A 553 19.99 -1.19 21.42
C LEU A 553 21.20 -1.41 20.52
N ASP A 554 22.43 -1.18 21.00
CA ASP A 554 23.68 -1.32 20.22
C ASP A 554 23.65 -0.42 18.95
N LEU A 555 23.32 0.87 19.11
CA LEU A 555 23.27 1.82 18.01
C LEU A 555 24.66 2.37 17.66
N ASP A 556 24.89 2.71 16.37
CA ASP A 556 26.18 3.23 15.93
C ASP A 556 26.41 4.70 16.28
N TYR A 557 25.31 5.45 16.46
CA TYR A 557 25.33 6.86 16.78
C TYR A 557 23.99 7.30 17.36
N TYR A 558 24.02 8.24 18.29
CA TYR A 558 22.84 8.95 18.74
C TYR A 558 23.11 10.46 18.86
N LYS A 559 22.06 11.25 18.82
CA LYS A 559 22.09 12.68 19.12
C LYS A 559 20.91 13.03 20.01
N SER A 560 21.21 13.59 21.17
CA SER A 560 20.26 14.04 22.18
C SER A 560 19.90 15.52 22.00
N GLN A 561 18.87 15.99 22.68
CA GLN A 561 18.41 17.39 22.73
C GLN A 561 18.24 18.02 21.34
N VAL A 562 17.71 17.22 20.38
CA VAL A 562 17.57 17.60 18.96
C VAL A 562 16.23 18.27 18.75
N LEU A 563 16.24 19.48 18.19
CA LEU A 563 15.03 20.15 17.72
C LEU A 563 14.58 19.55 16.37
N PRO A 564 13.31 19.71 15.96
CA PRO A 564 12.81 19.20 14.70
C PRO A 564 13.64 19.62 13.47
N GLU A 565 14.12 20.86 13.45
CA GLU A 565 14.97 21.43 12.39
C GLU A 565 16.34 20.75 12.35
N ASP A 566 16.94 20.46 13.51
CA ASP A 566 18.22 19.76 13.61
C ASP A 566 18.16 18.31 13.07
N LYS A 567 16.99 17.66 13.16
CA LYS A 567 16.79 16.32 12.58
C LYS A 567 16.92 16.36 11.05
N ALA A 568 16.29 17.34 10.40
CA ALA A 568 16.40 17.56 8.97
C ALA A 568 17.85 17.90 8.55
N ASP A 569 18.51 18.76 9.31
CA ASP A 569 19.92 19.12 9.09
C ASP A 569 20.86 17.90 9.18
N PHE A 570 20.60 16.99 10.12
CA PHE A 570 21.37 15.76 10.21
C PHE A 570 21.19 14.88 8.97
N VAL A 571 19.94 14.73 8.50
CA VAL A 571 19.64 13.98 7.28
C VAL A 571 20.37 14.58 6.08
N GLU A 572 20.27 15.89 5.87
CA GLU A 572 20.96 16.58 4.76
C GLU A 572 22.50 16.44 4.82
N LYS A 573 23.10 16.51 6.01
CA LYS A 573 24.53 16.27 6.20
C LYS A 573 24.95 14.85 5.84
N GLU A 574 24.13 13.84 6.13
CA GLU A 574 24.43 12.47 5.74
C GLU A 574 24.26 12.26 4.22
N LYS A 575 23.22 12.85 3.62
CA LYS A 575 23.01 12.86 2.17
C LYS A 575 24.16 13.55 1.42
N ALA A 576 24.65 14.66 1.93
CA ALA A 576 25.82 15.37 1.36
C ALA A 576 27.10 14.51 1.32
N LYS A 577 27.20 13.48 2.18
CA LYS A 577 28.26 12.46 2.17
C LYS A 577 28.02 11.35 1.12
N GLY A 578 27.01 11.48 0.28
CA GLY A 578 26.63 10.48 -0.73
C GLY A 578 25.92 9.24 -0.15
N ARG A 579 25.36 9.33 1.04
CA ARG A 579 24.63 8.23 1.68
C ARG A 579 23.14 8.32 1.38
N ILE A 580 22.50 7.20 1.14
CA ILE A 580 21.03 7.09 1.07
C ILE A 580 20.54 6.93 2.50
N VAL A 581 19.68 7.85 2.93
CA VAL A 581 19.19 7.96 4.31
C VAL A 581 17.72 7.59 4.37
N VAL A 582 17.40 6.63 5.22
CA VAL A 582 16.03 6.27 5.63
C VAL A 582 15.78 6.90 6.99
N LEU A 583 14.67 7.62 7.15
CA LEU A 583 14.24 8.15 8.45
C LEU A 583 12.90 7.52 8.83
N ILE A 584 12.80 7.08 10.08
CA ILE A 584 11.60 6.49 10.66
C ILE A 584 11.16 7.32 11.85
N GLY A 585 9.92 7.79 11.80
CA GLY A 585 9.32 8.61 12.85
C GLY A 585 7.82 8.46 12.91
N ASP A 586 7.19 8.97 13.94
CA ASP A 586 5.75 8.89 14.17
C ASP A 586 5.05 10.25 14.25
N GLY A 587 5.78 11.34 14.50
CA GLY A 587 5.26 12.62 14.92
C GLY A 587 5.16 13.70 13.84
N ILE A 588 4.38 14.71 14.18
CA ILE A 588 4.32 15.98 13.44
C ILE A 588 5.71 16.64 13.46
N ASN A 589 6.45 16.47 14.57
CA ASN A 589 7.79 17.03 14.77
C ASN A 589 8.83 16.48 13.77
N ASP A 590 8.59 15.31 13.20
CA ASP A 590 9.48 14.67 12.23
C ASP A 590 9.13 14.98 10.77
N SER A 591 8.05 15.71 10.52
CA SER A 591 7.52 15.95 9.16
C SER A 591 8.55 16.54 8.21
N VAL A 592 9.33 17.52 8.68
CA VAL A 592 10.39 18.17 7.90
C VAL A 592 11.53 17.18 7.62
N ALA A 593 11.94 16.41 8.63
CA ALA A 593 13.01 15.43 8.50
C ALA A 593 12.58 14.23 7.64
N LEU A 594 11.32 13.76 7.75
CA LEU A 594 10.74 12.71 6.90
C LEU A 594 10.76 13.12 5.42
N SER A 595 10.38 14.36 5.12
CA SER A 595 10.38 14.87 3.74
C SER A 595 11.79 15.11 3.19
N SER A 596 12.77 15.37 4.05
CA SER A 596 14.18 15.60 3.67
C SER A 596 14.94 14.29 3.41
N ALA A 597 14.49 13.16 3.96
CA ALA A 597 15.12 11.86 3.78
C ALA A 597 14.96 11.34 2.32
N ASP A 598 15.81 10.39 1.92
CA ASP A 598 15.62 9.68 0.65
C ASP A 598 14.42 8.73 0.72
N VAL A 599 14.11 8.24 1.91
CA VAL A 599 12.89 7.49 2.24
C VAL A 599 12.44 7.87 3.64
N GLY A 600 11.29 8.53 3.74
CA GLY A 600 10.60 8.79 5.00
C GLY A 600 9.59 7.68 5.30
N ILE A 601 9.69 7.05 6.46
CA ILE A 601 8.78 5.99 6.92
C ILE A 601 8.01 6.46 8.14
N SER A 602 6.67 6.45 8.07
CA SER A 602 5.81 6.72 9.23
C SER A 602 5.29 5.43 9.83
N MET A 603 5.29 5.35 11.17
CA MET A 603 4.72 4.24 11.93
C MET A 603 3.21 4.43 12.14
N LYS A 604 2.52 3.35 12.54
CA LYS A 604 1.06 3.29 12.76
C LYS A 604 0.52 4.39 13.66
N LYS A 605 1.18 4.67 14.76
CA LYS A 605 0.78 5.73 15.72
C LYS A 605 1.08 7.14 15.23
N GLY A 606 1.76 7.28 14.09
CA GLY A 606 2.12 8.57 13.55
C GLY A 606 0.90 9.43 13.23
N ALA A 607 1.04 10.74 13.44
CA ALA A 607 0.03 11.72 13.09
C ALA A 607 -0.38 11.61 11.61
N ASP A 608 -1.62 11.94 11.29
CA ASP A 608 -2.12 11.90 9.91
C ASP A 608 -1.27 12.72 8.93
N ILE A 609 -0.71 13.83 9.40
CA ILE A 609 0.21 14.66 8.61
C ILE A 609 1.52 13.90 8.30
N ALA A 610 2.08 13.17 9.28
CA ALA A 610 3.29 12.37 9.04
C ALA A 610 3.05 11.27 8.03
N LYS A 611 1.88 10.61 8.06
CA LYS A 611 1.48 9.60 7.07
C LYS A 611 1.29 10.20 5.66
N GLU A 612 0.80 11.42 5.58
CA GLU A 612 0.60 12.12 4.30
C GLU A 612 1.92 12.54 3.66
N ILE A 613 2.90 12.95 4.48
CA ILE A 613 4.21 13.41 4.00
C ILE A 613 5.17 12.26 3.74
N SER A 614 5.12 11.16 4.52
CA SER A 614 6.02 10.02 4.39
C SER A 614 5.87 9.30 3.06
N ASP A 615 6.95 8.71 2.58
CA ASP A 615 7.02 7.93 1.34
C ASP A 615 6.48 6.49 1.53
N ILE A 616 6.63 5.99 2.75
CA ILE A 616 6.16 4.67 3.18
C ILE A 616 5.41 4.83 4.50
N SER A 617 4.21 4.27 4.60
CA SER A 617 3.41 4.26 5.82
C SER A 617 3.18 2.83 6.29
N ILE A 618 3.57 2.54 7.53
CA ILE A 618 3.39 1.22 8.15
C ILE A 618 2.11 1.24 8.98
N GLY A 619 1.17 0.35 8.64
CA GLY A 619 -0.13 0.23 9.30
C GLY A 619 -0.13 -0.64 10.57
N SER A 620 0.97 -1.31 10.89
CA SER A 620 1.15 -2.09 12.12
C SER A 620 1.94 -1.31 13.16
N ASP A 621 1.76 -1.67 14.44
CA ASP A 621 2.58 -1.14 15.53
C ASP A 621 3.79 -2.03 15.84
N ASP A 622 4.25 -2.81 14.85
CA ASP A 622 5.35 -3.75 14.94
C ASP A 622 6.55 -3.28 14.12
N LEU A 623 7.71 -3.17 14.73
CA LEU A 623 8.96 -2.81 14.05
C LEU A 623 9.42 -3.90 13.05
N GLU A 624 8.95 -5.14 13.17
CA GLU A 624 9.25 -6.20 12.21
C GLU A 624 8.77 -5.85 10.79
N SER A 625 7.70 -5.06 10.65
CA SER A 625 7.21 -4.56 9.36
C SER A 625 8.25 -3.72 8.60
N ILE A 626 9.17 -3.05 9.31
CA ILE A 626 10.32 -2.35 8.71
C ILE A 626 11.27 -3.36 8.06
N VAL A 627 11.53 -4.45 8.78
CA VAL A 627 12.40 -5.53 8.26
C VAL A 627 11.78 -6.17 7.03
N ASP A 628 10.48 -6.38 7.03
CA ASP A 628 9.77 -7.04 5.93
C ASP A 628 9.74 -6.17 4.67
N ILE A 629 9.47 -4.86 4.80
CA ILE A 629 9.53 -3.98 3.62
C ILE A 629 10.95 -3.87 3.06
N VAL A 630 11.98 -3.90 3.91
CA VAL A 630 13.39 -3.94 3.47
C VAL A 630 13.69 -5.25 2.73
N LYS A 631 13.20 -6.42 3.22
CA LYS A 631 13.37 -7.71 2.55
C LYS A 631 12.69 -7.72 1.18
N ILE A 632 11.44 -7.23 1.09
CA ILE A 632 10.71 -7.13 -0.18
C ILE A 632 11.46 -6.23 -1.15
N SER A 633 11.95 -5.06 -0.70
CA SER A 633 12.71 -4.12 -1.52
C SER A 633 14.03 -4.72 -2.07
N LYS A 634 14.78 -5.42 -1.22
CA LYS A 634 16.01 -6.13 -1.63
C LYS A 634 15.71 -7.32 -2.55
N GLY A 635 14.59 -8.00 -2.32
CA GLY A 635 14.08 -9.06 -3.19
C GLY A 635 13.75 -8.54 -4.59
N LEU A 636 13.09 -7.38 -4.66
CA LEU A 636 12.78 -6.69 -5.92
C LEU A 636 14.05 -6.39 -6.72
N GLU A 637 15.06 -5.76 -6.11
CA GLU A 637 16.31 -5.44 -6.78
C GLU A 637 17.06 -6.69 -7.29
N LYS A 638 17.10 -7.76 -6.48
CA LYS A 638 17.67 -9.04 -6.92
C LYS A 638 16.92 -9.63 -8.12
N ARG A 639 15.59 -9.52 -8.14
CA ARG A 639 14.75 -10.01 -9.24
C ARG A 639 14.99 -9.20 -10.52
N ILE A 640 15.00 -7.87 -10.43
CA ILE A 640 15.31 -6.99 -11.56
C ILE A 640 16.69 -7.32 -12.14
N ALA A 641 17.71 -7.48 -11.31
CA ALA A 641 19.05 -7.84 -11.76
C ALA A 641 19.14 -9.24 -12.39
N LYS A 642 18.33 -10.18 -11.91
CA LYS A 642 18.21 -11.54 -12.47
C LYS A 642 17.53 -11.47 -13.85
N ASP A 643 16.38 -10.80 -13.95
CA ASP A 643 15.64 -10.65 -15.20
C ASP A 643 16.50 -10.02 -16.29
N TYR A 644 17.23 -8.96 -15.93
CA TYR A 644 18.16 -8.30 -16.85
C TYR A 644 19.18 -9.30 -17.44
N ARG A 645 19.80 -10.12 -16.60
CA ARG A 645 20.79 -11.12 -17.03
C ARG A 645 20.15 -12.21 -17.89
N GLU A 646 19.00 -12.73 -17.50
CA GLU A 646 18.28 -13.79 -18.22
C GLU A 646 17.82 -13.32 -19.59
N ILE A 647 17.22 -12.11 -19.67
CA ILE A 647 16.75 -11.54 -20.95
C ILE A 647 17.93 -11.31 -21.90
N ILE A 648 19.03 -10.70 -21.40
CA ILE A 648 20.18 -10.44 -22.28
C ILE A 648 20.82 -11.76 -22.75
N SER A 649 21.03 -12.71 -21.85
CA SER A 649 21.68 -13.98 -22.21
C SER A 649 20.81 -14.78 -23.18
N PHE A 650 19.52 -14.89 -22.94
CA PHE A 650 18.60 -15.63 -23.80
C PHE A 650 18.46 -15.00 -25.18
N ASN A 651 18.26 -13.68 -25.24
CA ASN A 651 18.12 -12.96 -26.51
C ASN A 651 19.41 -12.98 -27.31
N SER A 652 20.58 -12.85 -26.68
CA SER A 652 21.88 -13.01 -27.34
C SER A 652 22.04 -14.42 -27.95
N LEU A 653 21.62 -15.45 -27.21
CA LEU A 653 21.64 -16.83 -27.72
C LEU A 653 20.72 -16.98 -28.96
N LEU A 654 19.53 -16.41 -28.94
CA LEU A 654 18.61 -16.44 -30.08
C LEU A 654 19.21 -15.75 -31.32
N ILE A 655 19.89 -14.62 -31.13
CA ILE A 655 20.59 -13.92 -32.23
C ILE A 655 21.70 -14.80 -32.80
N ILE A 656 22.53 -15.43 -31.97
CA ILE A 656 23.60 -16.34 -32.40
C ILE A 656 23.04 -17.53 -33.17
N LEU A 657 22.02 -18.22 -32.65
CA LEU A 657 21.40 -19.37 -33.32
C LEU A 657 20.74 -18.98 -34.63
N GLY A 658 20.12 -17.80 -34.71
CA GLY A 658 19.53 -17.26 -35.92
C GLY A 658 20.58 -16.89 -36.98
N PHE A 659 21.71 -16.28 -36.58
CA PHE A 659 22.82 -15.94 -37.45
C PHE A 659 23.47 -17.16 -38.09
N PHE A 660 23.66 -18.25 -37.35
CA PHE A 660 24.15 -19.52 -37.86
C PHE A 660 23.10 -20.32 -38.64
N GLY A 661 21.84 -19.87 -38.67
CA GLY A 661 20.75 -20.54 -39.37
C GLY A 661 20.24 -21.81 -38.68
N LEU A 662 20.59 -22.01 -37.40
CA LEU A 662 20.16 -23.15 -36.60
C LEU A 662 18.67 -23.05 -36.21
N ILE A 663 18.15 -21.84 -36.12
CA ILE A 663 16.72 -21.56 -35.96
C ILE A 663 16.22 -20.56 -36.99
N SER A 664 14.96 -20.69 -37.41
CA SER A 664 14.36 -19.71 -38.32
C SER A 664 14.11 -18.37 -37.62
N ASN A 665 14.16 -17.25 -38.35
CA ASN A 665 13.86 -15.93 -37.85
C ASN A 665 12.45 -15.87 -37.20
N THR A 666 11.47 -16.60 -37.75
CA THR A 666 10.11 -16.69 -37.18
C THR A 666 10.12 -17.45 -35.85
N SER A 667 10.90 -18.53 -35.74
CA SER A 667 11.05 -19.27 -34.47
C SER A 667 11.77 -18.44 -33.41
N SER A 668 12.81 -17.69 -33.82
CA SER A 668 13.51 -16.77 -32.94
C SER A 668 12.57 -15.71 -32.35
N ALA A 669 11.77 -15.05 -33.19
CA ALA A 669 10.77 -14.08 -32.76
C ALA A 669 9.69 -14.69 -31.83
N PHE A 670 9.25 -15.93 -32.12
CA PHE A 670 8.29 -16.62 -31.27
C PHE A 670 8.88 -16.95 -29.90
N LEU A 671 10.08 -17.47 -29.84
CA LEU A 671 10.79 -17.79 -28.58
C LEU A 671 11.07 -16.53 -27.76
N HIS A 672 11.49 -15.45 -28.41
CA HIS A 672 11.68 -14.15 -27.78
C HIS A 672 10.39 -13.65 -27.10
N ASN A 673 9.28 -13.54 -27.83
CA ASN A 673 8.01 -13.09 -27.27
C ASN A 673 7.48 -14.03 -26.17
N SER A 674 7.64 -15.34 -26.34
CA SER A 674 7.26 -16.32 -25.31
C SER A 674 8.07 -16.15 -24.02
N SER A 675 9.39 -15.93 -24.14
CA SER A 675 10.26 -15.69 -22.96
C SER A 675 9.89 -14.40 -22.24
N THR A 676 9.54 -13.34 -22.97
CA THR A 676 9.07 -12.07 -22.40
C THR A 676 7.82 -12.27 -21.55
N VAL A 677 6.82 -12.98 -22.09
CA VAL A 677 5.58 -13.29 -21.35
C VAL A 677 5.86 -14.18 -20.13
N LEU A 678 6.71 -15.20 -20.27
CA LEU A 678 7.07 -16.09 -19.15
C LEU A 678 7.78 -15.32 -18.04
N ASN A 679 8.71 -14.41 -18.36
CA ASN A 679 9.38 -13.57 -17.38
C ASN A 679 8.39 -12.64 -16.68
N ALA A 680 7.47 -12.02 -17.44
CA ALA A 680 6.42 -11.17 -16.87
C ALA A 680 5.53 -11.96 -15.88
N LEU A 681 5.10 -13.17 -16.25
CA LEU A 681 4.32 -14.04 -15.36
C LEU A 681 5.10 -14.48 -14.11
N ASN A 682 6.41 -14.72 -14.28
CA ASN A 682 7.26 -15.08 -13.13
C ASN A 682 7.39 -13.92 -12.14
N ASN A 683 7.37 -12.67 -12.63
CA ASN A 683 7.41 -11.47 -11.80
C ASN A 683 6.11 -11.19 -11.02
N MET A 684 5.03 -11.86 -11.35
CA MET A 684 3.78 -11.82 -10.56
C MET A 684 3.84 -12.71 -9.30
N LYS A 685 4.90 -13.51 -9.12
CA LYS A 685 5.09 -14.34 -7.91
C LYS A 685 5.53 -13.47 -6.73
N ARG A 686 5.24 -13.92 -5.49
CA ARG A 686 5.67 -13.28 -4.24
C ARG A 686 7.20 -13.25 -4.10
N TYR A 687 7.67 -12.28 -3.32
CA TYR A 687 9.08 -12.08 -2.95
C TYR A 687 9.44 -12.88 -1.70
#